data_ae38d03f5796289e7244e952268a59ef
#
_entry.id   ae38d03f5796289e7244e952268a59ef
#
_cell.length_a   1.000
_cell.length_b   1.000
_cell.length_c   1.000
_cell.angle_alpha   90.00
_cell.angle_beta   90.00
_cell.angle_gamma   90.00
#
_symmetry.space_group_name_H-M   'P 1'
#
loop_
_entity.id
_entity.type
_entity.pdbx_description
1 polymer ?
#
loop_
_entity_poly.entity_id
_entity_poly.type
_entity_poly.pdbx_seq_one_letter_code
_entity_poly.pdbx_strand_id
1 'polypeptide(L)'
;MLTRTHQAIRELVQASAFVELNRFFDRLEAQWRQAPPGEFPAYLAAIEGHMLLDQENQGDRALSQVLRAWIDACPRAYHPQVVMGMHCFHRACQVQVDGPRNAARLLAVAQICESATAHLLRAMDRSAHPVAAAIGMLRISAQLHEPGWLLQLFQGEPARFRPSAHADVEVQETAAPLLVRHGLLPLAELPQALPHYLGKRVDHENEDPRYYWLRHALIARPGCFEAIQALAVYLLPRWGGSLDAFELLVNGPLCATWDERLRNALRWMAVEGRLKLPQADKVQAVADWQHVFEDWSQRPLRPRERAVVLAWRGALHSRALGDHAGAMRDFAASVACNADLGAIRAMGVPFRCLVELILRDGMVDERQLLHGAIERLCDGRSHAAACALRAAGHRFGLWALPRSAEQARLWLQRAVNRQCAGQAPGFEVLEVARVLWAANRHEVACYLYERFAELNLPGAALALYELHHGGLANTPAHYLDDEAAGYWLQRAVEAGSRQAKYNLACLRMDGDEDLNERSAMLAVRRLLVDALGNPQINARARLHLGILLRRFGEAQERTEAVAYLLSLVEHPDPWLAGRASAELGLAWMQGRGTRKQSRFAAIEWVNRAASLQPRDTAIGDIQAQILNSHNRVKTLFTQCGAALFRGTLHASELPPKQAFTHAESLRVQPASEGLRRAHKPRLSGPMRG
;
A
#
# COMPACT_ATOMS: atom_id res chain seq x y z
N MET A 1 21.38 -6.37 -8.03
CA MET A 1 22.12 -5.39 -7.20
C MET A 1 21.29 -4.94 -5.99
N LEU A 2 20.05 -4.52 -6.17
CA LEU A 2 19.14 -4.16 -5.06
C LEU A 2 18.96 -5.28 -4.04
N THR A 3 18.82 -6.54 -4.46
CA THR A 3 18.68 -7.70 -3.58
C THR A 3 19.89 -7.95 -2.68
N ARG A 4 21.11 -7.83 -3.19
CA ARG A 4 22.33 -7.98 -2.36
C ARG A 4 22.50 -6.82 -1.39
N THR A 5 22.23 -5.60 -1.86
CA THR A 5 22.22 -4.40 -1.01
C THR A 5 21.20 -4.53 0.11
N HIS A 6 20.00 -4.98 -0.22
CA HIS A 6 18.92 -5.17 0.75
C HIS A 6 19.27 -6.24 1.79
N GLN A 7 19.79 -7.37 1.36
CA GLN A 7 20.22 -8.43 2.27
C GLN A 7 21.34 -7.95 3.22
N ALA A 8 22.37 -7.27 2.67
CA ALA A 8 23.45 -6.72 3.49
C ALA A 8 22.95 -5.69 4.52
N ILE A 9 22.02 -4.82 4.14
CA ILE A 9 21.40 -3.87 5.06
C ILE A 9 20.68 -4.61 6.19
N ARG A 10 19.87 -5.63 5.87
CA ARG A 10 19.12 -6.40 6.87
C ARG A 10 20.02 -7.17 7.83
N GLU A 11 21.04 -7.83 7.32
CA GLU A 11 22.02 -8.55 8.15
C GLU A 11 22.67 -7.61 9.17
N LEU A 12 23.08 -6.42 8.74
CA LEU A 12 23.67 -5.40 9.62
C LEU A 12 22.66 -4.86 10.65
N VAL A 13 21.41 -4.64 10.25
CA VAL A 13 20.36 -4.19 11.18
C VAL A 13 20.02 -5.28 12.20
N GLN A 14 19.88 -6.53 11.78
CA GLN A 14 19.61 -7.66 12.68
C GLN A 14 20.73 -7.88 13.69
N ALA A 15 21.98 -7.66 13.27
CA ALA A 15 23.14 -7.71 14.15
C ALA A 15 23.30 -6.46 15.02
N SER A 16 22.44 -5.44 14.87
CA SER A 16 22.60 -4.10 15.48
C SER A 16 23.97 -3.47 15.21
N ALA A 17 24.59 -3.81 14.08
CA ALA A 17 25.90 -3.35 13.67
C ALA A 17 25.82 -1.97 12.98
N PHE A 18 25.37 -0.96 13.73
CA PHE A 18 25.03 0.36 13.17
C PHE A 18 26.22 1.14 12.64
N VAL A 19 27.41 0.94 13.18
CA VAL A 19 28.63 1.57 12.68
C VAL A 19 28.98 1.01 11.29
N GLU A 20 28.91 -0.29 11.13
CA GLU A 20 29.12 -0.98 9.87
C GLU A 20 28.03 -0.64 8.86
N LEU A 21 26.78 -0.52 9.31
CA LEU A 21 25.65 -0.06 8.50
C LEU A 21 25.94 1.35 7.96
N ASN A 22 26.40 2.27 8.80
CA ASN A 22 26.76 3.61 8.34
C ASN A 22 27.88 3.58 7.29
N ARG A 23 28.95 2.84 7.52
CA ARG A 23 30.03 2.64 6.54
C ARG A 23 29.54 2.01 5.23
N PHE A 24 28.54 1.14 5.31
CA PHE A 24 27.92 0.56 4.12
C PHE A 24 27.17 1.62 3.30
N PHE A 25 26.40 2.50 3.97
CA PHE A 25 25.73 3.62 3.32
C PHE A 25 26.71 4.64 2.75
N ASP A 26 27.84 4.94 3.44
CA ASP A 26 28.92 5.81 2.92
C ASP A 26 29.47 5.28 1.60
N ARG A 27 29.66 3.95 1.49
CA ARG A 27 30.10 3.32 0.24
C ARG A 27 29.06 3.40 -0.87
N LEU A 28 27.78 3.17 -0.54
CA LEU A 28 26.68 3.30 -1.51
C LEU A 28 26.57 4.73 -2.04
N GLU A 29 26.69 5.72 -1.17
CA GLU A 29 26.67 7.13 -1.56
C GLU A 29 27.87 7.47 -2.45
N ALA A 30 29.08 7.05 -2.09
CA ALA A 30 30.26 7.27 -2.90
C ALA A 30 30.13 6.67 -4.30
N GLN A 31 29.61 5.44 -4.40
CA GLN A 31 29.32 4.80 -5.69
C GLN A 31 28.28 5.57 -6.49
N TRP A 32 27.20 6.01 -5.84
CA TRP A 32 26.16 6.79 -6.50
C TRP A 32 26.68 8.13 -7.01
N ARG A 33 27.52 8.83 -6.25
CA ARG A 33 28.11 10.12 -6.68
C ARG A 33 29.06 9.97 -7.86
N GLN A 34 29.75 8.84 -7.97
CA GLN A 34 30.68 8.53 -9.08
C GLN A 34 29.95 7.97 -10.31
N ALA A 35 28.77 7.42 -10.14
CA ALA A 35 28.00 6.83 -11.24
C ALA A 35 27.48 7.93 -12.19
N PRO A 36 27.33 7.62 -13.47
CA PRO A 36 26.61 8.48 -14.41
C PRO A 36 25.21 8.82 -13.91
N PRO A 37 24.66 9.99 -14.29
CA PRO A 37 23.34 10.41 -13.86
C PRO A 37 22.26 9.36 -14.09
N GLY A 38 21.53 8.98 -13.03
CA GLY A 38 20.42 8.02 -13.10
C GLY A 38 20.81 6.54 -13.23
N GLU A 39 22.10 6.16 -13.18
CA GLU A 39 22.53 4.77 -13.36
C GLU A 39 22.68 3.95 -12.07
N PHE A 40 22.69 4.59 -10.90
CA PHE A 40 22.86 3.90 -9.62
C PHE A 40 21.72 4.18 -8.63
N PRO A 41 20.55 3.57 -8.81
CA PRO A 41 19.39 3.81 -7.95
C PRO A 41 19.49 3.18 -6.55
N ALA A 42 20.49 2.30 -6.29
CA ALA A 42 20.57 1.51 -5.08
C ALA A 42 20.69 2.36 -3.81
N TYR A 43 21.46 3.45 -3.84
CA TYR A 43 21.60 4.37 -2.71
C TYR A 43 20.28 5.07 -2.38
N LEU A 44 19.62 5.66 -3.38
CA LEU A 44 18.35 6.35 -3.17
C LEU A 44 17.25 5.39 -2.67
N ALA A 45 17.21 4.16 -3.21
CA ALA A 45 16.31 3.15 -2.70
C ALA A 45 16.62 2.76 -1.24
N ALA A 46 17.89 2.75 -0.85
CA ALA A 46 18.29 2.45 0.52
C ALA A 46 17.86 3.54 1.52
N ILE A 47 17.98 4.81 1.16
CA ILE A 47 17.57 5.93 2.03
C ILE A 47 16.06 6.09 2.19
N GLU A 48 15.23 5.48 1.35
CA GLU A 48 13.77 5.44 1.53
C GLU A 48 13.36 4.63 2.80
N GLY A 49 14.28 3.91 3.42
CA GLY A 49 14.09 3.26 4.73
C GLY A 49 13.39 1.90 4.70
N HIS A 50 12.64 1.58 3.66
CA HIS A 50 11.92 0.30 3.56
C HIS A 50 12.82 -0.93 3.44
N MET A 51 14.11 -0.75 3.14
CA MET A 51 15.09 -1.84 3.09
C MET A 51 15.63 -2.25 4.46
N LEU A 52 15.40 -1.45 5.51
CA LEU A 52 15.94 -1.72 6.83
C LEU A 52 15.21 -2.85 7.56
N LEU A 53 13.92 -3.02 7.29
CA LEU A 53 13.08 -4.02 7.92
C LEU A 53 12.21 -4.76 6.90
N ASP A 54 11.76 -5.95 7.30
CA ASP A 54 10.71 -6.68 6.61
C ASP A 54 9.34 -6.08 6.99
N GLN A 55 8.79 -5.26 6.11
CA GLN A 55 7.55 -4.51 6.38
C GLN A 55 6.33 -5.42 6.61
N GLU A 56 6.38 -6.70 6.19
CA GLU A 56 5.26 -7.62 6.39
C GLU A 56 5.10 -8.03 7.85
N ASN A 57 6.21 -8.14 8.60
CA ASN A 57 6.20 -8.64 9.97
C ASN A 57 6.48 -7.57 11.03
N GLN A 58 7.03 -6.43 10.65
CA GLN A 58 7.48 -5.39 11.59
C GLN A 58 6.97 -4.04 11.08
N GLY A 59 5.90 -3.53 11.69
CA GLY A 59 5.28 -2.27 11.27
C GLY A 59 6.19 -1.03 11.45
N ASP A 60 5.70 0.12 11.03
CA ASP A 60 6.38 1.43 11.07
C ASP A 60 7.00 1.78 12.44
N ARG A 61 6.38 1.31 13.53
CA ARG A 61 6.88 1.51 14.89
C ARG A 61 8.24 0.85 15.11
N ALA A 62 8.43 -0.37 14.60
CA ALA A 62 9.71 -1.07 14.67
C ALA A 62 10.77 -0.37 13.83
N LEU A 63 10.42 0.12 12.64
CA LEU A 63 11.34 0.91 11.82
C LEU A 63 11.79 2.19 12.55
N SER A 64 10.86 2.93 13.15
CA SER A 64 11.19 4.11 13.92
C SER A 64 12.11 3.80 15.11
N GLN A 65 11.97 2.65 15.76
CA GLN A 65 12.84 2.20 16.85
C GLN A 65 14.28 1.89 16.35
N VAL A 66 14.40 1.16 15.25
CA VAL A 66 15.71 0.87 14.62
C VAL A 66 16.39 2.14 14.20
N LEU A 67 15.67 3.09 13.59
CA LEU A 67 16.25 4.36 13.16
C LEU A 67 16.75 5.21 14.35
N ARG A 68 16.03 5.22 15.47
CA ARG A 68 16.50 5.89 16.70
C ARG A 68 17.76 5.22 17.24
N ALA A 69 17.77 3.89 17.35
CA ALA A 69 18.94 3.16 17.80
C ALA A 69 20.15 3.42 16.89
N TRP A 70 19.94 3.55 15.58
CA TRP A 70 21.02 3.92 14.65
C TRP A 70 21.49 5.36 14.84
N ILE A 71 20.58 6.31 15.08
CA ILE A 71 20.94 7.71 15.41
C ILE A 71 21.74 7.77 16.70
N ASP A 72 21.32 7.04 17.73
CA ASP A 72 21.98 7.01 19.05
C ASP A 72 23.37 6.38 18.98
N ALA A 73 23.51 5.30 18.20
CA ALA A 73 24.81 4.66 17.96
C ALA A 73 25.76 5.50 17.10
N CYS A 74 25.23 6.31 16.19
CA CYS A 74 25.99 7.12 15.24
C CYS A 74 25.51 8.59 15.23
N PRO A 75 25.64 9.35 16.36
CA PRO A 75 24.99 10.65 16.53
C PRO A 75 25.52 11.74 15.58
N ARG A 76 26.70 11.58 15.00
CA ARG A 76 27.28 12.50 14.04
C ARG A 76 27.15 12.05 12.59
N ALA A 77 26.51 10.90 12.34
CA ALA A 77 26.40 10.36 11.00
C ALA A 77 25.29 11.07 10.20
N TYR A 78 25.50 11.14 8.90
CA TYR A 78 24.58 11.72 7.92
C TYR A 78 23.38 10.80 7.63
N HIS A 79 23.66 9.55 7.31
CA HIS A 79 22.66 8.63 6.77
C HIS A 79 21.47 8.32 7.69
N PRO A 80 21.66 8.06 9.01
CA PRO A 80 20.52 7.78 9.88
C PRO A 80 19.56 8.98 10.00
N GLN A 81 20.07 10.20 9.88
CA GLN A 81 19.23 11.40 9.87
C GLN A 81 18.46 11.53 8.55
N VAL A 82 19.09 11.27 7.40
CA VAL A 82 18.40 11.26 6.10
C VAL A 82 17.29 10.21 6.08
N VAL A 83 17.58 8.98 6.49
CA VAL A 83 16.61 7.89 6.46
C VAL A 83 15.44 8.16 7.42
N MET A 84 15.71 8.72 8.62
CA MET A 84 14.66 9.14 9.54
C MET A 84 13.81 10.27 8.95
N GLY A 85 14.44 11.27 8.33
CA GLY A 85 13.72 12.35 7.65
C GLY A 85 12.82 11.85 6.53
N MET A 86 13.32 10.93 5.70
CA MET A 86 12.54 10.29 4.63
C MET A 86 11.42 9.40 5.16
N HIS A 87 11.65 8.65 6.23
CA HIS A 87 10.63 7.88 6.91
C HIS A 87 9.50 8.79 7.42
N CYS A 88 9.83 9.87 8.12
CA CYS A 88 8.84 10.84 8.57
C CYS A 88 8.08 11.45 7.38
N PHE A 89 8.76 11.84 6.30
CA PHE A 89 8.13 12.36 5.09
C PHE A 89 7.07 11.38 4.53
N HIS A 90 7.43 10.12 4.35
CA HIS A 90 6.49 9.11 3.85
C HIS A 90 5.30 8.89 4.78
N ARG A 91 5.53 8.93 6.11
CA ARG A 91 4.43 8.81 7.07
C ARG A 91 3.52 10.04 7.06
N ALA A 92 4.07 11.25 6.92
CA ALA A 92 3.26 12.46 6.76
C ALA A 92 2.36 12.38 5.51
N CYS A 93 2.93 11.98 4.37
CA CYS A 93 2.17 11.78 3.13
C CYS A 93 1.08 10.72 3.31
N GLN A 94 1.36 9.62 3.99
CA GLN A 94 0.38 8.58 4.26
C GLN A 94 -0.73 9.11 5.17
N VAL A 95 -0.41 9.73 6.29
CA VAL A 95 -1.39 10.31 7.21
C VAL A 95 -2.25 11.36 6.50
N GLN A 96 -1.70 12.13 5.56
CA GLN A 96 -2.42 13.12 4.77
C GLN A 96 -3.52 12.49 3.89
N VAL A 97 -3.25 11.31 3.32
CA VAL A 97 -4.16 10.61 2.39
C VAL A 97 -5.15 9.70 3.15
N ASP A 98 -4.77 9.20 4.31
CA ASP A 98 -5.39 8.12 5.06
C ASP A 98 -6.77 8.43 5.70
N GLY A 99 -7.63 9.29 5.12
CA GLY A 99 -9.03 9.55 5.51
C GLY A 99 -9.44 11.03 5.52
N PRO A 100 -10.58 11.40 6.13
CA PRO A 100 -11.13 12.74 6.01
C PRO A 100 -10.20 13.80 6.60
N ARG A 101 -10.08 14.93 5.91
CA ARG A 101 -9.32 16.08 6.38
C ARG A 101 -10.01 16.69 7.60
N ASN A 102 -9.42 16.52 8.77
CA ASN A 102 -9.84 17.18 10.01
C ASN A 102 -8.63 17.84 10.69
N ALA A 103 -8.92 18.69 11.69
CA ALA A 103 -7.89 19.46 12.39
C ALA A 103 -6.80 18.58 13.03
N ALA A 104 -7.18 17.47 13.66
CA ALA A 104 -6.23 16.55 14.30
C ALA A 104 -5.28 15.89 13.30
N ARG A 105 -5.77 15.54 12.12
CA ARG A 105 -4.93 14.97 11.05
C ARG A 105 -3.99 16.00 10.46
N LEU A 106 -4.50 17.22 10.20
CA LEU A 106 -3.64 18.30 9.72
C LEU A 106 -2.54 18.61 10.74
N LEU A 107 -2.88 18.60 12.02
CA LEU A 107 -1.91 18.75 13.10
C LEU A 107 -0.87 17.62 13.12
N ALA A 108 -1.31 16.35 13.01
CA ALA A 108 -0.39 15.23 12.97
C ALA A 108 0.55 15.29 11.75
N VAL A 109 0.04 15.64 10.56
CA VAL A 109 0.85 15.84 9.36
C VAL A 109 1.87 16.95 9.57
N ALA A 110 1.46 18.09 10.16
CA ALA A 110 2.36 19.21 10.45
C ALA A 110 3.48 18.79 11.42
N GLN A 111 3.16 18.09 12.52
CA GLN A 111 4.12 17.61 13.51
C GLN A 111 5.11 16.60 12.92
N ILE A 112 4.65 15.69 12.06
CA ILE A 112 5.51 14.73 11.38
C ILE A 112 6.41 15.45 10.35
N CYS A 113 5.85 16.43 9.63
CA CYS A 113 6.61 17.25 8.68
C CYS A 113 7.70 18.09 9.38
N GLU A 114 7.42 18.66 10.56
CA GLU A 114 8.40 19.33 11.39
C GLU A 114 9.56 18.40 11.75
N SER A 115 9.25 17.15 12.15
CA SER A 115 10.26 16.15 12.48
C SER A 115 11.08 15.75 11.25
N ALA A 116 10.44 15.56 10.09
CA ALA A 116 11.10 15.26 8.82
C ALA A 116 12.11 16.37 8.45
N THR A 117 11.64 17.62 8.48
CA THR A 117 12.45 18.80 8.16
C THR A 117 13.65 18.93 9.11
N ALA A 118 13.44 18.78 10.42
CA ALA A 118 14.50 18.86 11.40
C ALA A 118 15.59 17.79 11.21
N HIS A 119 15.21 16.55 10.91
CA HIS A 119 16.15 15.47 10.63
C HIS A 119 16.95 15.74 9.35
N LEU A 120 16.31 16.22 8.28
CA LEU A 120 16.99 16.55 7.02
C LEU A 120 17.96 17.73 7.18
N LEU A 121 17.60 18.77 7.95
CA LEU A 121 18.51 19.87 8.25
C LEU A 121 19.72 19.40 9.09
N ARG A 122 19.50 18.56 10.10
CA ARG A 122 20.61 17.95 10.87
C ARG A 122 21.51 17.07 9.98
N ALA A 123 20.92 16.37 9.01
CA ALA A 123 21.72 15.63 8.02
C ALA A 123 22.57 16.60 7.18
N MET A 124 22.00 17.68 6.69
CA MET A 124 22.72 18.68 5.91
C MET A 124 23.93 19.23 6.64
N ASP A 125 23.80 19.49 7.93
CA ASP A 125 24.90 19.99 8.77
C ASP A 125 26.05 18.98 8.94
N ARG A 126 25.82 17.70 8.61
CA ARG A 126 26.79 16.59 8.81
C ARG A 126 27.45 16.10 7.53
N SER A 127 27.15 16.67 6.39
CA SER A 127 27.69 16.26 5.10
C SER A 127 28.15 17.45 4.27
N ALA A 128 29.31 17.33 3.66
CA ALA A 128 29.75 18.27 2.64
C ALA A 128 28.95 18.17 1.32
N HIS A 129 28.27 17.07 1.10
CA HIS A 129 27.52 16.80 -0.11
C HIS A 129 26.11 16.27 0.21
N PRO A 130 25.20 17.07 0.79
CA PRO A 130 23.92 16.61 1.33
C PRO A 130 22.83 16.46 0.27
N VAL A 131 23.14 15.86 -0.87
CA VAL A 131 22.25 15.77 -2.04
C VAL A 131 20.92 15.09 -1.68
N ALA A 132 20.98 13.96 -0.97
CA ALA A 132 19.77 13.20 -0.63
C ALA A 132 18.87 13.95 0.35
N ALA A 133 19.48 14.68 1.32
CA ALA A 133 18.71 15.52 2.24
C ALA A 133 18.06 16.71 1.50
N ALA A 134 18.76 17.33 0.54
CA ALA A 134 18.18 18.39 -0.28
C ALA A 134 17.02 17.89 -1.17
N ILE A 135 17.12 16.68 -1.74
CA ILE A 135 16.00 16.03 -2.46
C ILE A 135 14.83 15.77 -1.51
N GLY A 136 15.09 15.34 -0.28
CA GLY A 136 14.06 15.16 0.75
C GLY A 136 13.32 16.46 1.07
N MET A 137 14.05 17.57 1.25
CA MET A 137 13.47 18.90 1.46
C MET A 137 12.67 19.40 0.26
N LEU A 138 13.15 19.17 -0.96
CA LEU A 138 12.41 19.46 -2.19
C LEU A 138 11.05 18.74 -2.19
N ARG A 139 11.03 17.47 -1.84
CA ARG A 139 9.78 16.67 -1.75
C ARG A 139 8.85 17.20 -0.67
N ILE A 140 9.36 17.60 0.50
CA ILE A 140 8.56 18.22 1.56
C ILE A 140 7.93 19.52 1.06
N SER A 141 8.71 20.41 0.46
CA SER A 141 8.19 21.67 -0.09
C SER A 141 7.12 21.46 -1.16
N ALA A 142 7.22 20.37 -1.92
CA ALA A 142 6.29 20.05 -3.01
C ALA A 142 4.97 19.43 -2.54
N GLN A 143 4.99 18.60 -1.47
CA GLN A 143 3.81 17.79 -1.08
C GLN A 143 3.17 18.22 0.24
N LEU A 144 3.96 18.69 1.20
CA LEU A 144 3.52 18.88 2.58
C LEU A 144 3.53 20.33 3.02
N HIS A 145 4.16 21.21 2.26
CA HIS A 145 4.57 22.56 2.66
C HIS A 145 5.63 22.56 3.79
N GLU A 146 6.48 23.54 3.74
CA GLU A 146 7.53 23.70 4.75
C GLU A 146 6.94 24.17 6.08
N PRO A 147 7.51 23.72 7.22
CA PRO A 147 7.11 24.23 8.52
C PRO A 147 7.37 25.75 8.65
N GLY A 148 6.43 26.47 9.26
CA GLY A 148 6.51 27.93 9.39
C GLY A 148 7.76 28.42 10.14
N TRP A 149 8.29 27.63 11.09
CA TRP A 149 9.53 27.96 11.80
C TRP A 149 10.77 27.93 10.90
N LEU A 150 10.74 27.22 9.77
CA LEU A 150 11.85 27.21 8.82
C LEU A 150 12.03 28.58 8.15
N LEU A 151 10.93 29.29 7.89
CA LEU A 151 11.00 30.66 7.37
C LEU A 151 11.70 31.62 8.34
N GLN A 152 11.47 31.49 9.65
CA GLN A 152 12.16 32.30 10.66
C GLN A 152 13.67 32.08 10.59
N LEU A 153 14.13 30.84 10.42
CA LEU A 153 15.54 30.54 10.26
C LEU A 153 16.14 31.19 8.99
N PHE A 154 15.38 31.23 7.87
CA PHE A 154 15.84 31.93 6.66
C PHE A 154 15.93 33.48 6.86
N GLN A 155 15.12 34.02 7.76
CA GLN A 155 15.15 35.43 8.13
C GLN A 155 16.31 35.75 9.11
N GLY A 156 17.02 34.73 9.59
CA GLY A 156 18.09 34.87 10.60
C GLY A 156 17.56 34.95 12.03
N GLU A 157 16.30 34.60 12.23
CA GLU A 157 15.66 34.58 13.54
C GLU A 157 15.67 33.15 14.10
N PRO A 158 15.83 32.96 15.41
CA PRO A 158 15.71 31.64 16.03
C PRO A 158 14.26 31.14 15.88
N ALA A 159 14.12 29.86 15.58
CA ALA A 159 12.81 29.21 15.44
C ALA A 159 12.05 29.19 16.76
N ARG A 160 11.04 30.05 16.91
CA ARG A 160 10.24 30.21 18.14
C ARG A 160 8.79 29.84 17.91
N PHE A 161 8.24 30.19 16.75
CA PHE A 161 6.84 30.01 16.48
C PHE A 161 6.56 28.63 15.89
N ARG A 162 5.77 27.87 16.61
CA ARG A 162 5.37 26.50 16.27
C ARG A 162 3.84 26.39 16.32
N PRO A 163 3.15 26.60 15.20
CA PRO A 163 1.69 26.54 15.18
C PRO A 163 1.13 25.22 15.73
N SER A 164 1.84 24.11 15.47
CA SER A 164 1.45 22.77 15.95
C SER A 164 1.43 22.64 17.48
N ALA A 165 2.18 23.47 18.22
CA ALA A 165 2.20 23.47 19.68
C ALA A 165 1.05 24.31 20.30
N HIS A 166 0.40 25.16 19.51
CA HIS A 166 -0.69 26.04 19.94
C HIS A 166 -2.07 25.55 19.54
N ALA A 167 -2.18 24.33 19.03
CA ALA A 167 -3.46 23.71 18.73
C ALA A 167 -4.25 23.42 20.02
N ASP A 168 -5.59 23.43 19.93
CA ASP A 168 -6.45 23.07 21.03
C ASP A 168 -6.08 21.70 21.62
N VAL A 169 -6.21 21.57 22.94
CA VAL A 169 -5.84 20.33 23.67
C VAL A 169 -6.58 19.13 23.11
N GLU A 170 -7.87 19.25 22.82
CA GLU A 170 -8.68 18.18 22.22
C GLU A 170 -8.14 17.75 20.85
N VAL A 171 -7.70 18.70 20.03
CA VAL A 171 -7.08 18.43 18.73
C VAL A 171 -5.73 17.74 18.91
N GLN A 172 -4.93 18.15 19.90
CA GLN A 172 -3.65 17.52 20.23
C GLN A 172 -3.83 16.07 20.71
N GLU A 173 -4.77 15.84 21.63
CA GLU A 173 -5.09 14.50 22.14
C GLU A 173 -5.59 13.57 21.03
N THR A 174 -6.34 14.11 20.06
CA THR A 174 -6.81 13.35 18.90
C THR A 174 -5.71 13.09 17.86
N ALA A 175 -4.72 13.98 17.76
CA ALA A 175 -3.58 13.83 16.83
C ALA A 175 -2.51 12.85 17.35
N ALA A 176 -2.28 12.81 18.67
CA ALA A 176 -1.23 12.00 19.28
C ALA A 176 -1.28 10.50 18.94
N PRO A 177 -2.43 9.81 18.93
CA PRO A 177 -2.52 8.42 18.50
C PRO A 177 -2.05 8.17 17.06
N LEU A 178 -2.17 9.18 16.18
CA LEU A 178 -1.70 9.08 14.78
C LEU A 178 -0.18 8.99 14.70
N LEU A 179 0.53 9.76 15.53
CA LEU A 179 1.98 9.71 15.60
C LEU A 179 2.45 8.41 16.26
N VAL A 180 1.86 8.07 17.41
CA VAL A 180 2.23 6.87 18.21
C VAL A 180 2.08 5.59 17.40
N ARG A 181 1.08 5.53 16.54
CA ARG A 181 0.87 4.39 15.64
C ARG A 181 2.07 4.11 14.74
N HIS A 182 2.70 5.16 14.22
CA HIS A 182 3.91 5.07 13.39
C HIS A 182 5.20 5.09 14.22
N GLY A 183 5.11 5.04 15.54
CA GLY A 183 6.25 5.14 16.45
C GLY A 183 6.92 6.51 16.39
N LEU A 184 6.23 7.54 15.93
CA LEU A 184 6.73 8.90 15.86
C LEU A 184 6.30 9.69 17.10
N LEU A 185 7.08 10.71 17.41
CA LEU A 185 6.81 11.66 18.49
C LEU A 185 6.90 13.08 17.93
N PRO A 186 6.15 14.02 18.47
CA PRO A 186 6.36 15.43 18.16
C PRO A 186 7.82 15.82 18.40
N LEU A 187 8.35 16.71 17.57
CA LEU A 187 9.70 17.21 17.71
C LEU A 187 9.85 17.89 19.08
N ALA A 188 10.83 17.46 19.88
CA ALA A 188 11.05 18.03 21.21
C ALA A 188 11.59 19.46 21.14
N GLU A 189 12.63 19.66 20.33
CA GLU A 189 13.33 20.94 20.17
C GLU A 189 13.43 21.33 18.70
N LEU A 190 13.16 22.58 18.40
CA LEU A 190 13.33 23.16 17.07
C LEU A 190 14.80 23.41 16.78
N PRO A 191 15.25 23.24 15.53
CA PRO A 191 16.56 23.71 15.08
C PRO A 191 16.68 25.22 15.33
N GLN A 192 17.83 25.67 15.88
CA GLN A 192 18.03 27.08 16.21
C GLN A 192 18.74 27.86 15.11
N ALA A 193 19.36 27.17 14.16
CA ALA A 193 20.04 27.77 13.03
C ALA A 193 19.93 26.84 11.80
N LEU A 194 20.08 27.44 10.63
CA LEU A 194 20.30 26.69 9.38
C LEU A 194 21.76 26.19 9.33
N PRO A 195 22.03 25.08 8.64
CA PRO A 195 23.39 24.71 8.24
C PRO A 195 24.13 25.89 7.62
N HIS A 196 25.36 26.09 8.02
CA HIS A 196 26.14 27.31 7.74
C HIS A 196 26.32 27.64 6.25
N TYR A 197 26.25 26.66 5.37
CA TYR A 197 26.37 26.83 3.92
C TYR A 197 25.02 27.12 3.21
N LEU A 198 23.92 27.04 3.93
CA LEU A 198 22.62 27.39 3.38
C LEU A 198 22.45 28.92 3.37
N GLY A 199 22.55 29.52 2.21
CA GLY A 199 22.36 30.96 2.03
C GLY A 199 20.89 31.38 2.03
N LYS A 200 20.66 32.69 1.95
CA LYS A 200 19.32 33.25 1.82
C LYS A 200 18.66 32.80 0.52
N ARG A 201 17.34 32.71 0.54
CA ARG A 201 16.52 32.50 -0.65
C ARG A 201 16.46 33.80 -1.48
N VAL A 202 16.42 33.64 -2.78
CA VAL A 202 16.09 34.73 -3.71
C VAL A 202 14.57 34.77 -3.95
N ASP A 203 14.07 35.86 -4.57
CA ASP A 203 12.62 36.11 -4.62
C ASP A 203 11.82 34.94 -5.22
N HIS A 204 12.24 34.42 -6.35
CA HIS A 204 11.55 33.26 -6.96
C HIS A 204 11.64 31.97 -6.15
N GLU A 205 12.66 31.81 -5.28
CA GLU A 205 12.78 30.68 -4.36
C GLU A 205 11.92 30.87 -3.11
N ASN A 206 11.55 32.11 -2.76
CA ASN A 206 10.55 32.39 -1.74
C ASN A 206 9.13 32.06 -2.25
N GLU A 207 8.86 32.34 -3.54
CA GLU A 207 7.59 31.99 -4.19
C GLU A 207 7.47 30.48 -4.38
N ASP A 208 8.55 29.81 -4.76
CA ASP A 208 8.60 28.36 -4.92
C ASP A 208 9.85 27.76 -4.28
N PRO A 209 9.75 27.32 -3.02
CA PRO A 209 10.86 26.76 -2.26
C PRO A 209 11.51 25.52 -2.89
N ARG A 210 10.82 24.83 -3.82
CA ARG A 210 11.38 23.65 -4.50
C ARG A 210 12.64 23.98 -5.27
N TYR A 211 12.72 25.18 -5.87
CA TYR A 211 13.90 25.61 -6.62
C TYR A 211 15.09 25.89 -5.73
N TYR A 212 14.89 26.37 -4.51
CA TYR A 212 15.95 26.51 -3.51
C TYR A 212 16.62 25.20 -3.21
N TRP A 213 15.84 24.18 -2.87
CA TRP A 213 16.37 22.85 -2.55
C TRP A 213 16.96 22.14 -3.75
N LEU A 214 16.38 22.33 -4.94
CA LEU A 214 16.98 21.85 -6.18
C LEU A 214 18.37 22.47 -6.39
N ARG A 215 18.52 23.79 -6.22
CA ARG A 215 19.80 24.47 -6.36
C ARG A 215 20.86 23.89 -5.41
N HIS A 216 20.49 23.67 -4.15
CA HIS A 216 21.42 23.06 -3.18
C HIS A 216 21.77 21.61 -3.53
N ALA A 217 20.84 20.82 -4.02
CA ALA A 217 21.12 19.47 -4.51
C ALA A 217 22.09 19.50 -5.71
N LEU A 218 21.93 20.45 -6.63
CA LEU A 218 22.80 20.61 -7.82
C LEU A 218 24.15 21.21 -7.50
N ILE A 219 24.27 22.09 -6.48
CA ILE A 219 25.57 22.54 -5.97
C ILE A 219 26.35 21.35 -5.40
N ALA A 220 25.68 20.50 -4.63
CA ALA A 220 26.32 19.33 -4.01
C ALA A 220 26.65 18.23 -5.03
N ARG A 221 25.88 18.09 -6.10
CA ARG A 221 26.11 17.17 -7.22
C ARG A 221 25.63 17.78 -8.55
N PRO A 222 26.51 18.44 -9.31
CA PRO A 222 26.16 18.99 -10.61
C PRO A 222 25.55 17.93 -11.55
N GLY A 223 24.49 18.30 -12.26
CA GLY A 223 23.81 17.39 -13.18
C GLY A 223 23.08 16.21 -12.53
N CYS A 224 22.77 16.29 -11.23
CA CYS A 224 22.04 15.23 -10.52
C CYS A 224 20.66 14.98 -11.15
N PHE A 225 20.56 13.88 -11.88
CA PHE A 225 19.31 13.45 -12.55
C PHE A 225 18.18 13.30 -11.54
N GLU A 226 18.44 12.69 -10.40
CA GLU A 226 17.44 12.34 -9.40
C GLU A 226 16.84 13.59 -8.71
N ALA A 227 17.63 14.65 -8.57
CA ALA A 227 17.13 15.92 -8.05
C ALA A 227 16.19 16.62 -9.05
N ILE A 228 16.61 16.66 -10.32
CA ILE A 228 15.78 17.22 -11.41
C ILE A 228 14.53 16.37 -11.63
N GLN A 229 14.66 15.03 -11.57
CA GLN A 229 13.53 14.11 -11.63
C GLN A 229 12.53 14.35 -10.50
N ALA A 230 13.01 14.59 -9.27
CA ALA A 230 12.14 14.89 -8.13
C ALA A 230 11.33 16.16 -8.36
N LEU A 231 11.91 17.23 -8.92
CA LEU A 231 11.16 18.41 -9.30
C LEU A 231 10.19 18.14 -10.46
N ALA A 232 10.65 17.43 -11.50
CA ALA A 232 9.88 17.13 -12.71
C ALA A 232 8.55 16.40 -12.40
N VAL A 233 8.56 15.48 -11.41
CA VAL A 233 7.33 14.81 -10.94
C VAL A 233 6.25 15.82 -10.57
N TYR A 234 6.60 16.87 -9.85
CA TYR A 234 5.63 17.86 -9.34
C TYR A 234 5.23 18.92 -10.36
N LEU A 235 5.92 18.99 -11.50
CA LEU A 235 5.51 19.80 -12.64
C LEU A 235 4.48 19.08 -13.52
N LEU A 236 4.20 17.80 -13.31
CA LEU A 236 3.21 17.07 -14.08
C LEU A 236 1.78 17.47 -13.67
N PRO A 237 0.81 17.48 -14.61
CA PRO A 237 -0.58 17.90 -14.37
C PRO A 237 -1.26 17.14 -13.19
N ARG A 238 -0.93 15.88 -13.00
CA ARG A 238 -1.46 15.05 -11.88
C ARG A 238 -1.08 15.58 -10.49
N TRP A 239 -0.07 16.46 -10.43
CA TRP A 239 0.39 17.11 -9.19
C TRP A 239 0.11 18.62 -9.19
N GLY A 240 -0.76 19.09 -10.08
CA GLY A 240 -1.14 20.50 -10.19
C GLY A 240 -0.20 21.38 -11.04
N GLY A 241 0.81 20.78 -11.70
CA GLY A 241 1.69 21.47 -12.65
C GLY A 241 1.10 21.53 -14.06
N SER A 242 1.94 21.89 -15.02
CA SER A 242 1.58 21.91 -16.45
C SER A 242 2.63 21.20 -17.30
N LEU A 243 2.21 20.66 -18.44
CA LEU A 243 3.14 20.06 -19.40
C LEU A 243 4.11 21.08 -19.98
N ASP A 244 3.69 22.35 -20.13
CA ASP A 244 4.56 23.43 -20.62
C ASP A 244 5.69 23.72 -19.62
N ALA A 245 5.38 23.84 -18.33
CA ALA A 245 6.40 24.00 -17.27
C ALA A 245 7.35 22.80 -17.21
N PHE A 246 6.82 21.59 -17.40
CA PHE A 246 7.61 20.38 -17.46
C PHE A 246 8.55 20.36 -18.68
N GLU A 247 8.08 20.72 -19.88
CA GLU A 247 8.91 20.77 -21.08
C GLU A 247 9.93 21.92 -21.03
N LEU A 248 9.59 23.06 -20.39
CA LEU A 248 10.56 24.13 -20.10
C LEU A 248 11.69 23.63 -19.20
N LEU A 249 11.41 22.80 -18.21
CA LEU A 249 12.46 22.20 -17.39
C LEU A 249 13.34 21.26 -18.23
N VAL A 250 12.74 20.35 -19.02
CA VAL A 250 13.47 19.33 -19.79
C VAL A 250 14.34 19.95 -20.88
N ASN A 251 13.87 21.03 -21.51
CA ASN A 251 14.60 21.74 -22.58
C ASN A 251 15.43 22.90 -22.04
N GLY A 252 15.34 23.20 -20.75
CA GLY A 252 16.00 24.32 -20.11
C GLY A 252 17.49 24.07 -19.79
N PRO A 253 18.17 25.11 -19.24
CA PRO A 253 19.59 25.07 -18.98
C PRO A 253 20.02 23.98 -18.00
N LEU A 254 19.16 23.56 -17.08
CA LEU A 254 19.46 22.49 -16.11
C LEU A 254 19.67 21.12 -16.77
N CYS A 255 19.07 20.88 -17.92
CA CYS A 255 19.17 19.64 -18.69
C CYS A 255 20.02 19.82 -19.98
N ALA A 256 20.59 21.00 -20.23
CA ALA A 256 21.29 21.31 -21.48
C ALA A 256 22.50 20.41 -21.76
N THR A 257 23.21 20.00 -20.70
CA THR A 257 24.37 19.12 -20.80
C THR A 257 24.04 17.64 -20.93
N TRP A 258 22.77 17.28 -20.79
CA TRP A 258 22.33 15.90 -20.85
C TRP A 258 22.18 15.41 -22.28
N ASP A 259 22.48 14.12 -22.47
CA ASP A 259 22.14 13.45 -23.70
C ASP A 259 20.61 13.29 -23.85
N GLU A 260 20.19 12.93 -25.05
CA GLU A 260 18.75 12.76 -25.32
C GLU A 260 18.13 11.58 -24.55
N ARG A 261 18.92 10.60 -24.12
CA ARG A 261 18.44 9.46 -23.33
C ARG A 261 17.96 9.91 -21.95
N LEU A 262 18.69 10.81 -21.30
CA LEU A 262 18.31 11.36 -19.98
C LEU A 262 17.08 12.29 -20.10
N ARG A 263 17.04 13.13 -21.14
CA ARG A 263 15.87 13.98 -21.39
C ARG A 263 14.62 13.15 -21.68
N ASN A 264 14.74 12.11 -22.51
CA ASN A 264 13.64 11.21 -22.79
C ASN A 264 13.23 10.38 -21.58
N ALA A 265 14.13 10.08 -20.65
CA ALA A 265 13.77 9.44 -19.39
C ALA A 265 12.85 10.31 -18.52
N LEU A 266 13.07 11.63 -18.50
CA LEU A 266 12.12 12.55 -17.87
C LEU A 266 10.79 12.61 -18.63
N ARG A 267 10.81 12.80 -19.95
CA ARG A 267 9.58 12.89 -20.78
C ARG A 267 8.74 11.62 -20.66
N TRP A 268 9.40 10.44 -20.54
CA TRP A 268 8.69 9.19 -20.34
C TRP A 268 7.84 9.18 -19.07
N MET A 269 8.24 9.89 -18.00
CA MET A 269 7.44 10.00 -16.78
C MET A 269 6.05 10.58 -17.00
N ALA A 270 5.90 11.51 -17.96
CA ALA A 270 4.61 12.09 -18.32
C ALA A 270 3.71 11.07 -19.05
N VAL A 271 4.30 10.15 -19.79
CA VAL A 271 3.61 9.05 -20.48
C VAL A 271 3.29 7.94 -19.48
N GLU A 272 4.28 7.51 -18.69
CA GLU A 272 4.15 6.43 -17.70
C GLU A 272 3.00 6.66 -16.72
N GLY A 273 2.81 7.91 -16.29
CA GLY A 273 1.71 8.27 -15.39
C GLY A 273 0.30 8.14 -15.99
N ARG A 274 0.19 7.96 -17.31
CA ARG A 274 -1.08 7.77 -18.03
C ARG A 274 -1.25 6.36 -18.58
N LEU A 275 -0.26 5.48 -18.38
CA LEU A 275 -0.29 4.13 -18.93
C LEU A 275 -1.52 3.35 -18.46
N LYS A 276 -2.34 2.98 -19.44
CA LYS A 276 -3.53 2.15 -19.27
C LYS A 276 -3.77 1.38 -20.56
N LEU A 277 -3.96 0.07 -20.48
CA LEU A 277 -4.35 -0.69 -21.65
C LEU A 277 -5.80 -0.35 -22.01
N PRO A 278 -6.08 0.06 -23.26
CA PRO A 278 -7.43 0.21 -23.75
C PRO A 278 -8.11 -1.16 -23.86
N GLN A 279 -9.44 -1.16 -23.82
CA GLN A 279 -10.22 -2.33 -24.19
C GLN A 279 -10.11 -2.54 -25.71
N ALA A 280 -10.14 -3.79 -26.17
CA ALA A 280 -9.93 -4.14 -27.59
C ALA A 280 -11.03 -3.55 -28.53
N ASP A 281 -12.22 -3.31 -27.99
CA ASP A 281 -13.33 -2.66 -28.72
C ASP A 281 -13.15 -1.15 -28.95
N LYS A 282 -12.21 -0.52 -28.24
CA LYS A 282 -11.88 0.91 -28.38
C LYS A 282 -10.78 1.12 -29.43
N VAL A 283 -11.12 0.88 -30.69
CA VAL A 283 -10.16 0.86 -31.83
C VAL A 283 -9.27 2.10 -31.89
N GLN A 284 -9.85 3.31 -31.75
CA GLN A 284 -9.06 4.55 -31.79
C GLN A 284 -8.05 4.61 -30.64
N ALA A 285 -8.45 4.28 -29.41
CA ALA A 285 -7.54 4.30 -28.26
C ALA A 285 -6.43 3.23 -28.38
N VAL A 286 -6.70 2.10 -29.03
CA VAL A 286 -5.68 1.08 -29.35
C VAL A 286 -4.67 1.62 -30.34
N ALA A 287 -5.14 2.25 -31.43
CA ALA A 287 -4.28 2.87 -32.45
C ALA A 287 -3.42 4.01 -31.88
N ASP A 288 -4.00 4.86 -31.02
CA ASP A 288 -3.27 5.94 -30.35
C ASP A 288 -2.12 5.39 -29.48
N TRP A 289 -2.37 4.37 -28.67
CA TRP A 289 -1.32 3.74 -27.84
C TRP A 289 -0.30 2.98 -28.66
N GLN A 290 -0.72 2.32 -29.75
CA GLN A 290 0.20 1.67 -30.68
C GLN A 290 1.18 2.71 -31.25
N HIS A 291 0.69 3.83 -31.76
CA HIS A 291 1.52 4.92 -32.26
C HIS A 291 2.49 5.46 -31.18
N VAL A 292 1.98 5.68 -29.95
CA VAL A 292 2.83 6.11 -28.83
C VAL A 292 3.97 5.12 -28.57
N PHE A 293 3.69 3.82 -28.48
CA PHE A 293 4.74 2.83 -28.19
C PHE A 293 5.71 2.65 -29.38
N GLU A 294 5.24 2.77 -30.61
CA GLU A 294 6.10 2.73 -31.80
C GLU A 294 7.07 3.92 -31.81
N ASP A 295 6.56 5.14 -31.63
CA ASP A 295 7.38 6.36 -31.53
C ASP A 295 8.43 6.24 -30.41
N TRP A 296 7.98 5.87 -29.18
CA TRP A 296 8.89 5.73 -28.07
C TRP A 296 9.90 4.62 -28.22
N SER A 297 9.59 3.55 -28.95
CA SER A 297 10.53 2.45 -29.21
C SER A 297 11.69 2.84 -30.11
N GLN A 298 11.51 3.89 -30.92
CA GLN A 298 12.55 4.41 -31.83
C GLN A 298 13.41 5.49 -31.17
N ARG A 299 12.94 6.11 -30.07
CA ARG A 299 13.71 7.15 -29.36
C ARG A 299 14.93 6.57 -28.63
N PRO A 300 16.00 7.35 -28.48
CA PRO A 300 17.09 6.98 -27.60
C PRO A 300 16.59 6.95 -26.14
N LEU A 301 16.57 5.77 -25.55
CA LEU A 301 16.11 5.53 -24.18
C LEU A 301 17.20 4.84 -23.37
N ARG A 302 17.18 5.06 -22.05
CA ARG A 302 17.97 4.23 -21.14
C ARG A 302 17.39 2.80 -21.10
N PRO A 303 18.20 1.81 -20.73
CA PRO A 303 17.74 0.41 -20.70
C PRO A 303 16.46 0.19 -19.90
N ARG A 304 16.29 0.94 -18.79
CA ARG A 304 15.09 0.86 -17.95
C ARG A 304 13.82 1.30 -18.70
N GLU A 305 13.83 2.49 -19.25
CA GLU A 305 12.66 3.04 -19.95
C GLU A 305 12.35 2.23 -21.20
N ARG A 306 13.39 1.80 -21.93
CA ARG A 306 13.22 0.92 -23.10
C ARG A 306 12.53 -0.38 -22.72
N ALA A 307 12.93 -1.00 -21.61
CA ALA A 307 12.30 -2.21 -21.11
C ALA A 307 10.81 -1.98 -20.77
N VAL A 308 10.45 -0.82 -20.18
CA VAL A 308 9.07 -0.46 -19.86
C VAL A 308 8.25 -0.30 -21.13
N VAL A 309 8.74 0.47 -22.12
CA VAL A 309 8.07 0.68 -23.40
C VAL A 309 7.77 -0.67 -24.07
N LEU A 310 8.78 -1.54 -24.17
CA LEU A 310 8.63 -2.86 -24.79
C LEU A 310 7.64 -3.75 -24.02
N ALA A 311 7.68 -3.75 -22.69
CA ALA A 311 6.75 -4.54 -21.87
C ALA A 311 5.30 -4.10 -22.09
N TRP A 312 5.04 -2.80 -22.15
CA TRP A 312 3.70 -2.29 -22.40
C TRP A 312 3.25 -2.46 -23.83
N ARG A 313 4.14 -2.32 -24.81
CA ARG A 313 3.84 -2.64 -26.20
C ARG A 313 3.47 -4.12 -26.35
N GLY A 314 4.24 -5.01 -25.73
CA GLY A 314 3.91 -6.44 -25.69
C GLY A 314 2.56 -6.73 -25.04
N ALA A 315 2.21 -6.02 -23.97
CA ALA A 315 0.88 -6.14 -23.37
C ALA A 315 -0.25 -5.65 -24.29
N LEU A 316 -0.04 -4.55 -25.04
CA LEU A 316 -0.97 -4.05 -26.04
C LEU A 316 -1.16 -5.07 -27.18
N HIS A 317 -0.05 -5.61 -27.74
CA HIS A 317 -0.07 -6.63 -28.75
C HIS A 317 -0.86 -7.87 -28.28
N SER A 318 -0.61 -8.34 -27.06
CA SER A 318 -1.29 -9.52 -26.50
C SER A 318 -2.79 -9.32 -26.28
N ARG A 319 -3.17 -8.19 -25.66
CA ARG A 319 -4.53 -7.99 -25.13
C ARG A 319 -5.48 -7.28 -26.10
N ALA A 320 -4.98 -6.33 -26.86
CA ALA A 320 -5.80 -5.50 -27.72
C ALA A 320 -5.70 -5.88 -29.19
N LEU A 321 -4.51 -6.26 -29.68
CA LEU A 321 -4.26 -6.56 -31.09
C LEU A 321 -4.32 -8.07 -31.40
N GLY A 322 -4.23 -8.96 -30.40
CA GLY A 322 -4.17 -10.41 -30.60
C GLY A 322 -2.85 -10.90 -31.23
N ASP A 323 -1.86 -10.01 -31.43
CA ASP A 323 -0.54 -10.37 -31.95
C ASP A 323 0.34 -10.97 -30.85
N HIS A 324 0.14 -12.26 -30.61
CA HIS A 324 0.85 -12.96 -29.53
C HIS A 324 2.33 -13.19 -29.85
N ALA A 325 2.69 -13.35 -31.13
CA ALA A 325 4.06 -13.51 -31.56
C ALA A 325 4.86 -12.22 -31.34
N GLY A 326 4.31 -11.08 -31.76
CA GLY A 326 4.88 -9.76 -31.47
C GLY A 326 5.02 -9.49 -29.98
N ALA A 327 4.00 -9.84 -29.19
CA ALA A 327 4.05 -9.71 -27.75
C ALA A 327 5.19 -10.53 -27.11
N MET A 328 5.39 -11.77 -27.52
CA MET A 328 6.49 -12.63 -27.02
C MET A 328 7.87 -12.04 -27.35
N ARG A 329 8.04 -11.53 -28.57
CA ARG A 329 9.29 -10.84 -28.99
C ARG A 329 9.53 -9.58 -28.15
N ASP A 330 8.51 -8.79 -27.90
CA ASP A 330 8.63 -7.57 -27.11
C ASP A 330 8.97 -7.86 -25.63
N PHE A 331 8.34 -8.85 -25.01
CA PHE A 331 8.70 -9.25 -23.64
C PHE A 331 10.13 -9.81 -23.56
N ALA A 332 10.56 -10.62 -24.52
CA ALA A 332 11.93 -11.11 -24.57
C ALA A 332 12.95 -9.97 -24.73
N ALA A 333 12.67 -9.00 -25.59
CA ALA A 333 13.48 -7.81 -25.77
C ALA A 333 13.49 -6.90 -24.54
N SER A 334 12.35 -6.73 -23.87
CA SER A 334 12.24 -5.99 -22.60
C SER A 334 13.16 -6.56 -21.53
N VAL A 335 13.14 -7.90 -21.37
CA VAL A 335 14.03 -8.60 -20.44
C VAL A 335 15.50 -8.47 -20.82
N ALA A 336 15.82 -8.52 -22.10
CA ALA A 336 17.18 -8.34 -22.59
C ALA A 336 17.72 -6.93 -22.32
N CYS A 337 16.85 -5.90 -22.34
CA CYS A 337 17.24 -4.52 -22.04
C CYS A 337 17.50 -4.29 -20.55
N ASN A 338 16.74 -4.92 -19.68
CA ASN A 338 16.85 -4.70 -18.23
C ASN A 338 16.52 -5.98 -17.46
N ALA A 339 17.56 -6.71 -17.10
CA ALA A 339 17.43 -7.95 -16.33
C ALA A 339 16.88 -7.76 -14.90
N ASP A 340 16.85 -6.56 -14.38
CA ASP A 340 16.25 -6.26 -13.06
C ASP A 340 14.71 -6.21 -13.09
N LEU A 341 14.10 -6.19 -14.28
CA LEU A 341 12.66 -6.25 -14.51
C LEU A 341 11.76 -5.37 -13.63
N GLY A 342 12.29 -4.32 -13.08
CA GLY A 342 11.46 -3.31 -12.45
C GLY A 342 10.28 -2.88 -13.35
N ALA A 343 10.50 -2.96 -14.67
CA ALA A 343 9.52 -2.63 -15.69
C ALA A 343 8.31 -3.58 -15.73
N ILE A 344 8.56 -4.89 -15.78
CA ILE A 344 7.46 -5.88 -15.82
C ILE A 344 6.84 -6.03 -14.43
N ARG A 345 7.66 -5.95 -13.38
CA ARG A 345 7.24 -6.06 -11.98
C ARG A 345 6.32 -4.93 -11.53
N ALA A 346 6.66 -3.67 -11.84
CA ALA A 346 5.91 -2.51 -11.39
C ALA A 346 4.50 -2.43 -11.99
N MET A 347 4.19 -3.20 -13.01
CA MET A 347 3.07 -2.92 -13.90
C MET A 347 1.96 -3.97 -13.92
N GLY A 348 2.01 -5.02 -13.11
CA GLY A 348 0.94 -6.03 -12.96
C GLY A 348 0.37 -6.58 -14.28
N VAL A 349 -0.03 -5.70 -15.20
CA VAL A 349 -0.64 -6.06 -16.49
C VAL A 349 0.35 -6.71 -17.45
N PRO A 350 1.54 -6.15 -17.74
CA PRO A 350 2.52 -6.82 -18.58
C PRO A 350 2.94 -8.18 -18.04
N PHE A 351 3.09 -8.32 -16.73
CA PHE A 351 3.45 -9.59 -16.12
C PHE A 351 2.35 -10.66 -16.32
N ARG A 352 1.08 -10.29 -16.14
CA ARG A 352 -0.05 -11.19 -16.41
C ARG A 352 -0.06 -11.63 -17.87
N CYS A 353 0.11 -10.71 -18.80
CA CYS A 353 0.19 -11.03 -20.23
C CYS A 353 1.34 -11.99 -20.54
N LEU A 354 2.53 -11.78 -19.94
CA LEU A 354 3.67 -12.67 -20.08
C LEU A 354 3.35 -14.09 -19.60
N VAL A 355 2.74 -14.26 -18.44
CA VAL A 355 2.36 -15.57 -17.91
C VAL A 355 1.30 -16.25 -18.79
N GLU A 356 0.30 -15.51 -19.25
CA GLU A 356 -0.72 -16.03 -20.15
C GLU A 356 -0.14 -16.50 -21.50
N LEU A 357 0.82 -15.75 -22.04
CA LEU A 357 1.50 -16.12 -23.31
C LEU A 357 2.32 -17.39 -23.18
N ILE A 358 2.98 -17.63 -22.05
CA ILE A 358 3.73 -18.87 -21.81
C ILE A 358 2.80 -20.09 -21.86
N LEU A 359 1.53 -19.93 -21.48
CA LEU A 359 0.56 -21.02 -21.44
C LEU A 359 -0.08 -21.32 -22.80
N ARG A 360 0.16 -20.49 -23.83
CA ARG A 360 -0.42 -20.72 -25.15
C ARG A 360 0.34 -21.80 -25.93
N ASP A 361 -0.42 -22.60 -26.63
CA ASP A 361 0.12 -23.60 -27.56
C ASP A 361 0.46 -22.98 -28.91
N GLY A 362 1.41 -23.56 -29.65
CA GLY A 362 1.91 -23.00 -30.92
C GLY A 362 3.09 -22.02 -30.74
N MET A 363 3.48 -21.34 -31.82
CA MET A 363 4.53 -20.31 -31.87
C MET A 363 5.85 -20.75 -31.20
N VAL A 364 6.42 -21.83 -31.70
CA VAL A 364 7.56 -22.51 -31.04
C VAL A 364 8.78 -21.60 -30.91
N ASP A 365 9.10 -20.84 -31.95
CA ASP A 365 10.30 -19.99 -31.98
C ASP A 365 10.18 -18.80 -31.02
N GLU A 366 9.05 -18.11 -31.03
CA GLU A 366 8.79 -16.98 -30.12
C GLU A 366 8.69 -17.46 -28.67
N ARG A 367 8.13 -18.64 -28.44
CA ARG A 367 8.08 -19.28 -27.13
C ARG A 367 9.50 -19.60 -26.62
N GLN A 368 10.42 -20.07 -27.47
CA GLN A 368 11.81 -20.27 -27.09
C GLN A 368 12.50 -18.96 -26.69
N LEU A 369 12.25 -17.85 -27.40
CA LEU A 369 12.76 -16.54 -27.03
C LEU A 369 12.26 -16.12 -25.65
N LEU A 370 10.97 -16.34 -25.37
CA LEU A 370 10.36 -16.02 -24.09
C LEU A 370 10.91 -16.91 -22.96
N HIS A 371 11.13 -18.20 -23.23
CA HIS A 371 11.80 -19.11 -22.29
C HIS A 371 13.22 -18.65 -21.96
N GLY A 372 14.03 -18.34 -22.96
CA GLY A 372 15.37 -17.82 -22.75
C GLY A 372 15.38 -16.50 -21.96
N ALA A 373 14.35 -15.68 -22.12
CA ALA A 373 14.16 -14.50 -21.30
C ALA A 373 13.88 -14.87 -19.84
N ILE A 374 12.98 -15.83 -19.58
CA ILE A 374 12.67 -16.28 -18.21
C ILE A 374 13.89 -16.93 -17.56
N GLU A 375 14.69 -17.70 -18.30
CA GLU A 375 15.95 -18.25 -17.79
C GLU A 375 16.91 -17.15 -17.34
N ARG A 376 17.10 -16.12 -18.16
CA ARG A 376 17.92 -14.95 -17.78
C ARG A 376 17.40 -14.27 -16.51
N LEU A 377 16.08 -14.23 -16.31
CA LEU A 377 15.47 -13.75 -15.08
C LEU A 377 15.75 -14.64 -13.88
N CYS A 378 15.82 -15.94 -14.09
CA CYS A 378 16.14 -16.89 -13.04
C CYS A 378 17.64 -16.84 -12.69
N ASP A 379 18.53 -16.76 -13.69
CA ASP A 379 19.98 -16.80 -13.53
C ASP A 379 20.56 -15.43 -13.13
N GLY A 380 19.96 -14.37 -13.65
CA GLY A 380 20.24 -13.01 -13.26
C GLY A 380 19.87 -12.78 -11.80
N ARG A 381 19.71 -11.65 -11.36
CA ARG A 381 19.54 -11.29 -9.96
C ARG A 381 18.10 -11.44 -9.44
N SER A 382 17.38 -12.48 -9.95
CA SER A 382 16.29 -12.98 -9.16
C SER A 382 14.90 -12.41 -9.32
N HIS A 383 14.22 -12.81 -10.33
CA HIS A 383 12.77 -12.63 -10.33
C HIS A 383 12.09 -13.83 -9.64
N ALA A 384 11.52 -13.62 -8.46
CA ALA A 384 10.89 -14.70 -7.68
C ALA A 384 9.79 -15.41 -8.48
N ALA A 385 8.95 -14.63 -9.21
CA ALA A 385 7.91 -15.17 -10.07
C ALA A 385 8.43 -16.01 -11.24
N ALA A 386 9.56 -15.63 -11.86
CA ALA A 386 10.19 -16.44 -12.91
C ALA A 386 10.69 -17.79 -12.37
N CYS A 387 11.23 -17.79 -11.14
CA CYS A 387 11.61 -19.04 -10.47
C CYS A 387 10.40 -19.91 -10.15
N ALA A 388 9.27 -19.32 -9.74
CA ALA A 388 8.02 -20.04 -9.49
C ALA A 388 7.47 -20.69 -10.78
N LEU A 389 7.49 -19.96 -11.91
CA LEU A 389 7.14 -20.51 -13.22
C LEU A 389 8.05 -21.68 -13.63
N ARG A 390 9.35 -21.53 -13.45
CA ARG A 390 10.31 -22.58 -13.77
C ARG A 390 10.12 -23.82 -12.89
N ALA A 391 9.80 -23.63 -11.61
CA ALA A 391 9.45 -24.71 -10.70
C ALA A 391 8.21 -25.49 -11.18
N ALA A 392 7.15 -24.79 -11.57
CA ALA A 392 5.96 -25.40 -12.13
C ALA A 392 6.27 -26.14 -13.44
N GLY A 393 7.11 -25.55 -14.32
CA GLY A 393 7.57 -26.19 -15.55
C GLY A 393 8.25 -27.54 -15.30
N HIS A 394 9.19 -27.62 -14.39
CA HIS A 394 9.85 -28.88 -14.02
C HIS A 394 8.92 -29.87 -13.33
N ARG A 395 7.98 -29.42 -12.52
CA ARG A 395 7.02 -30.32 -11.82
C ARG A 395 6.12 -31.05 -12.80
N PHE A 396 5.58 -30.33 -13.77
CA PHE A 396 4.57 -30.82 -14.69
C PHE A 396 5.10 -31.16 -16.10
N GLY A 397 6.39 -30.88 -16.37
CA GLY A 397 6.98 -31.05 -17.71
C GLY A 397 6.39 -30.08 -18.72
N LEU A 398 6.10 -28.84 -18.28
CA LEU A 398 5.57 -27.78 -19.13
C LEU A 398 6.70 -27.03 -19.82
N TRP A 399 6.39 -26.41 -20.94
CA TRP A 399 7.28 -25.47 -21.63
C TRP A 399 8.63 -26.09 -22.03
N ALA A 400 8.60 -27.33 -22.51
CA ALA A 400 9.79 -28.12 -22.91
C ALA A 400 10.81 -28.35 -21.76
N LEU A 401 10.46 -28.10 -20.51
CA LEU A 401 11.31 -28.44 -19.37
C LEU A 401 11.13 -29.90 -18.98
N PRO A 402 12.25 -30.65 -18.70
CA PRO A 402 12.15 -32.02 -18.26
C PRO A 402 11.47 -32.12 -16.89
N ARG A 403 10.61 -33.11 -16.71
CA ARG A 403 10.01 -33.40 -15.40
C ARG A 403 11.09 -33.77 -14.38
N SER A 404 11.19 -32.99 -13.31
CA SER A 404 12.14 -33.23 -12.24
C SER A 404 11.60 -32.63 -10.94
N ALA A 405 11.25 -33.51 -10.00
CA ALA A 405 10.79 -33.09 -8.67
C ALA A 405 11.89 -32.36 -7.88
N GLU A 406 13.16 -32.75 -8.09
CA GLU A 406 14.31 -32.12 -7.46
C GLU A 406 14.50 -30.68 -7.96
N GLN A 407 14.51 -30.48 -9.29
CA GLN A 407 14.62 -29.15 -9.87
C GLN A 407 13.42 -28.27 -9.49
N ALA A 408 12.21 -28.82 -9.49
CA ALA A 408 11.02 -28.10 -9.04
C ALA A 408 11.18 -27.60 -7.60
N ARG A 409 11.65 -28.46 -6.69
CA ARG A 409 11.90 -28.07 -5.28
C ARG A 409 12.98 -26.99 -5.17
N LEU A 410 14.09 -27.16 -5.89
CA LEU A 410 15.18 -26.18 -5.90
C LEU A 410 14.69 -24.78 -6.35
N TRP A 411 13.91 -24.73 -7.44
CA TRP A 411 13.40 -23.47 -7.97
C TRP A 411 12.33 -22.85 -7.09
N LEU A 412 11.48 -23.66 -6.43
CA LEU A 412 10.54 -23.17 -5.42
C LEU A 412 11.26 -22.52 -4.25
N GLN A 413 12.25 -23.20 -3.68
CA GLN A 413 13.05 -22.65 -2.59
C GLN A 413 13.74 -21.33 -2.99
N ARG A 414 14.27 -21.27 -4.22
CA ARG A 414 14.83 -20.04 -4.77
C ARG A 414 13.78 -18.95 -4.90
N ALA A 415 12.56 -19.27 -5.38
CA ALA A 415 11.46 -18.31 -5.49
C ALA A 415 11.10 -17.71 -4.13
N VAL A 416 10.93 -18.54 -3.10
CA VAL A 416 10.60 -18.10 -1.74
C VAL A 416 11.73 -17.30 -1.12
N ASN A 417 12.97 -17.79 -1.17
CA ASN A 417 14.12 -17.06 -0.63
C ASN A 417 14.26 -15.67 -1.27
N ARG A 418 14.01 -15.56 -2.56
CA ARG A 418 14.07 -14.30 -3.29
C ARG A 418 12.90 -13.40 -2.98
N GLN A 419 11.71 -13.94 -2.78
CA GLN A 419 10.55 -13.22 -2.34
C GLN A 419 10.77 -12.62 -0.94
N CYS A 420 11.28 -13.41 0.01
CA CYS A 420 11.59 -12.96 1.36
C CYS A 420 12.76 -11.99 1.43
N ALA A 421 13.76 -12.11 0.54
CA ALA A 421 14.86 -11.17 0.40
C ALA A 421 14.49 -9.91 -0.40
N GLY A 422 13.39 -9.94 -1.08
CA GLY A 422 12.97 -8.90 -2.03
C GLY A 422 11.97 -7.92 -1.43
N GLN A 423 11.82 -6.83 -2.09
CA GLN A 423 11.11 -5.63 -1.72
C GLN A 423 9.59 -5.68 -1.87
N ALA A 424 9.04 -6.75 -2.43
CA ALA A 424 7.60 -6.85 -2.59
C ALA A 424 7.02 -7.74 -1.49
N PRO A 425 5.97 -7.29 -0.84
CA PRO A 425 5.14 -8.14 -0.01
C PRO A 425 4.69 -9.33 -0.86
N GLY A 426 4.84 -10.58 -0.40
CA GLY A 426 4.47 -11.90 -0.92
C GLY A 426 3.70 -12.07 -2.23
N PHE A 427 3.60 -11.02 -3.00
CA PHE A 427 2.64 -10.79 -4.08
C PHE A 427 3.04 -11.44 -5.41
N GLU A 428 4.34 -11.45 -5.73
CA GLU A 428 4.77 -11.84 -7.08
C GLU A 428 4.57 -13.33 -7.38
N VAL A 429 5.00 -14.19 -6.47
CA VAL A 429 4.86 -15.64 -6.64
C VAL A 429 3.40 -16.09 -6.53
N LEU A 430 2.63 -15.45 -5.65
CA LEU A 430 1.20 -15.70 -5.52
C LEU A 430 0.43 -15.21 -6.75
N GLU A 431 0.89 -14.13 -7.39
CA GLU A 431 0.31 -13.65 -8.64
C GLU A 431 0.49 -14.65 -9.78
N VAL A 432 1.63 -15.36 -9.84
CA VAL A 432 1.82 -16.46 -10.79
C VAL A 432 0.74 -17.52 -10.61
N ALA A 433 0.54 -17.99 -9.39
CA ALA A 433 -0.48 -19.01 -9.10
C ALA A 433 -1.89 -18.49 -9.45
N ARG A 434 -2.19 -17.22 -9.15
CA ARG A 434 -3.49 -16.60 -9.48
C ARG A 434 -3.72 -16.50 -10.99
N VAL A 435 -2.70 -16.12 -11.77
CA VAL A 435 -2.81 -16.06 -13.23
C VAL A 435 -3.00 -17.46 -13.82
N LEU A 436 -2.29 -18.46 -13.30
CA LEU A 436 -2.46 -19.87 -13.69
C LEU A 436 -3.87 -20.36 -13.38
N TRP A 437 -4.44 -20.00 -12.21
CA TRP A 437 -5.80 -20.30 -11.84
C TRP A 437 -6.80 -19.68 -12.83
N ALA A 438 -6.66 -18.38 -13.11
CA ALA A 438 -7.51 -17.66 -14.06
C ALA A 438 -7.41 -18.20 -15.49
N ALA A 439 -6.27 -18.82 -15.85
CA ALA A 439 -6.05 -19.51 -17.13
C ALA A 439 -6.55 -20.98 -17.11
N ASN A 440 -7.35 -21.39 -16.13
CA ASN A 440 -7.84 -22.74 -15.92
C ASN A 440 -6.75 -23.83 -15.75
N ARG A 441 -5.53 -23.43 -15.35
CA ARG A 441 -4.46 -24.35 -14.97
C ARG A 441 -4.52 -24.63 -13.46
N HIS A 442 -5.67 -25.09 -13.00
CA HIS A 442 -6.01 -25.19 -11.57
C HIS A 442 -5.03 -26.10 -10.81
N GLU A 443 -4.67 -27.26 -11.36
CA GLU A 443 -3.72 -28.20 -10.74
C GLU A 443 -2.35 -27.55 -10.50
N VAL A 444 -1.86 -26.79 -11.49
CA VAL A 444 -0.55 -26.11 -11.39
C VAL A 444 -0.60 -24.98 -10.37
N ALA A 445 -1.70 -24.24 -10.36
CA ALA A 445 -1.91 -23.15 -9.40
C ALA A 445 -2.02 -23.68 -7.97
N CYS A 446 -2.80 -24.72 -7.74
CA CYS A 446 -2.98 -25.38 -6.45
C CYS A 446 -1.65 -25.89 -5.91
N TYR A 447 -0.88 -26.61 -6.74
CA TYR A 447 0.47 -27.07 -6.39
C TYR A 447 1.37 -25.91 -5.91
N LEU A 448 1.36 -24.77 -6.61
CA LEU A 448 2.18 -23.62 -6.21
C LEU A 448 1.71 -23.05 -4.88
N TYR A 449 0.40 -22.87 -4.67
CA TYR A 449 -0.15 -22.39 -3.40
C TYR A 449 0.22 -23.30 -2.24
N GLU A 450 0.04 -24.62 -2.39
CA GLU A 450 0.39 -25.61 -1.37
C GLU A 450 1.87 -25.54 -0.99
N ARG A 451 2.76 -25.58 -1.98
CA ARG A 451 4.21 -25.52 -1.73
C ARG A 451 4.65 -24.20 -1.13
N PHE A 452 4.06 -23.10 -1.52
CA PHE A 452 4.34 -21.80 -0.91
C PHE A 452 3.82 -21.72 0.53
N ALA A 453 2.67 -22.32 0.82
CA ALA A 453 2.14 -22.38 2.18
C ALA A 453 3.01 -23.29 3.09
N GLU A 454 3.50 -24.43 2.57
CA GLU A 454 4.46 -25.31 3.29
C GLU A 454 5.78 -24.59 3.61
N LEU A 455 6.20 -23.69 2.72
CA LEU A 455 7.40 -22.86 2.90
C LEU A 455 7.10 -21.57 3.71
N ASN A 456 5.92 -21.48 4.34
CA ASN A 456 5.46 -20.37 5.16
C ASN A 456 5.49 -19.01 4.43
N LEU A 457 5.22 -19.00 3.10
CA LEU A 457 5.10 -17.73 2.39
C LEU A 457 3.83 -17.01 2.81
N PRO A 458 3.92 -15.76 3.29
CA PRO A 458 2.76 -14.98 3.66
C PRO A 458 1.70 -14.92 2.55
N GLY A 459 0.44 -15.11 2.90
CA GLY A 459 -0.69 -15.07 1.97
C GLY A 459 -0.97 -16.37 1.20
N ALA A 460 -0.05 -17.35 1.13
CA ALA A 460 -0.28 -18.60 0.42
C ALA A 460 -1.37 -19.47 1.09
N ALA A 461 -1.30 -19.61 2.41
CA ALA A 461 -2.33 -20.33 3.15
C ALA A 461 -3.71 -19.64 3.07
N LEU A 462 -3.74 -18.30 3.04
CA LEU A 462 -4.98 -17.55 2.83
C LEU A 462 -5.55 -17.81 1.42
N ALA A 463 -4.71 -17.87 0.40
CA ALA A 463 -5.14 -18.17 -0.97
C ALA A 463 -5.73 -19.58 -1.08
N LEU A 464 -5.17 -20.58 -0.36
CA LEU A 464 -5.73 -21.92 -0.27
C LEU A 464 -7.07 -21.94 0.46
N TYR A 465 -7.21 -21.18 1.55
CA TYR A 465 -8.50 -20.98 2.19
C TYR A 465 -9.54 -20.45 1.20
N GLU A 466 -9.22 -19.35 0.48
CA GLU A 466 -10.11 -18.77 -0.52
C GLU A 466 -10.45 -19.75 -1.65
N LEU A 467 -9.50 -20.61 -2.04
CA LEU A 467 -9.70 -21.65 -3.02
C LEU A 467 -10.72 -22.69 -2.53
N HIS A 468 -10.47 -23.31 -1.38
CA HIS A 468 -11.31 -24.39 -0.85
C HIS A 468 -12.68 -23.88 -0.37
N HIS A 469 -12.77 -22.62 0.05
CA HIS A 469 -14.02 -21.98 0.45
C HIS A 469 -14.84 -21.45 -0.76
N GLY A 470 -14.28 -21.48 -1.98
CA GLY A 470 -14.97 -20.98 -3.18
C GLY A 470 -14.90 -19.45 -3.35
N GLY A 471 -13.98 -18.78 -2.68
CA GLY A 471 -13.74 -17.33 -2.81
C GLY A 471 -13.04 -16.94 -4.10
N LEU A 472 -12.39 -17.89 -4.77
CA LEU A 472 -11.78 -17.65 -6.08
C LEU A 472 -12.80 -17.82 -7.20
N ALA A 473 -12.77 -16.93 -8.18
CA ALA A 473 -13.65 -17.04 -9.34
C ALA A 473 -13.40 -18.34 -10.13
N ASN A 474 -14.46 -18.95 -10.62
CA ASN A 474 -14.44 -20.18 -11.42
C ASN A 474 -13.81 -21.40 -10.70
N THR A 475 -13.96 -21.48 -9.38
CA THR A 475 -13.50 -22.64 -8.62
C THR A 475 -14.31 -23.88 -9.01
N PRO A 476 -13.68 -24.94 -9.57
CA PRO A 476 -14.38 -26.20 -9.83
C PRO A 476 -14.86 -26.85 -8.53
N ALA A 477 -16.03 -27.48 -8.57
CA ALA A 477 -16.71 -28.03 -7.38
C ALA A 477 -15.85 -29.05 -6.60
N HIS A 478 -14.96 -29.77 -7.26
CA HIS A 478 -14.08 -30.75 -6.61
C HIS A 478 -12.96 -30.15 -5.76
N TYR A 479 -12.72 -28.82 -5.86
CA TYR A 479 -11.80 -28.12 -4.98
C TYR A 479 -12.50 -27.55 -3.73
N LEU A 480 -13.84 -27.53 -3.71
CA LEU A 480 -14.59 -27.04 -2.55
C LEU A 480 -14.52 -28.07 -1.42
N ASP A 481 -13.92 -27.70 -0.32
CA ASP A 481 -13.69 -28.56 0.85
C ASP A 481 -13.63 -27.67 2.11
N ASP A 482 -14.68 -27.75 2.92
CA ASP A 482 -14.81 -26.93 4.13
C ASP A 482 -13.79 -27.32 5.21
N GLU A 483 -13.37 -28.60 5.28
CA GLU A 483 -12.35 -29.05 6.22
C GLU A 483 -10.97 -28.53 5.83
N ALA A 484 -10.63 -28.65 4.54
CA ALA A 484 -9.40 -28.07 4.01
C ALA A 484 -9.39 -26.53 4.15
N ALA A 485 -10.51 -25.86 3.89
CA ALA A 485 -10.64 -24.43 4.10
C ALA A 485 -10.37 -24.05 5.57
N GLY A 486 -10.98 -24.74 6.51
CA GLY A 486 -10.75 -24.53 7.96
C GLY A 486 -9.27 -24.70 8.34
N TYR A 487 -8.65 -25.78 7.86
CA TYR A 487 -7.23 -26.03 8.09
C TYR A 487 -6.34 -24.90 7.58
N TRP A 488 -6.54 -24.46 6.32
CA TRP A 488 -5.72 -23.42 5.73
C TRP A 488 -5.98 -22.04 6.34
N LEU A 489 -7.21 -21.75 6.77
CA LEU A 489 -7.51 -20.53 7.51
C LEU A 489 -6.75 -20.45 8.83
N GLN A 490 -6.73 -21.56 9.59
CA GLN A 490 -5.98 -21.64 10.84
C GLN A 490 -4.48 -21.45 10.61
N ARG A 491 -3.92 -22.09 9.60
CA ARG A 491 -2.52 -21.92 9.20
C ARG A 491 -2.19 -20.47 8.79
N ALA A 492 -3.11 -19.81 8.08
CA ALA A 492 -2.94 -18.41 7.70
C ALA A 492 -2.97 -17.47 8.93
N VAL A 493 -3.80 -17.77 9.91
CA VAL A 493 -3.85 -17.04 11.19
C VAL A 493 -2.55 -17.22 11.97
N GLU A 494 -2.03 -18.43 12.07
CA GLU A 494 -0.75 -18.75 12.72
C GLU A 494 0.43 -18.07 12.04
N ALA A 495 0.41 -17.96 10.71
CA ALA A 495 1.37 -17.20 9.92
C ALA A 495 1.23 -15.67 10.07
N GLY A 496 0.27 -15.19 10.87
CA GLY A 496 0.09 -13.78 11.19
C GLY A 496 -0.73 -12.98 10.16
N SER A 497 -1.41 -13.63 9.21
CA SER A 497 -2.24 -12.96 8.21
C SER A 497 -3.40 -12.19 8.87
N ARG A 498 -3.39 -10.87 8.74
CA ARG A 498 -4.46 -10.01 9.29
C ARG A 498 -5.80 -10.26 8.60
N GLN A 499 -5.79 -10.55 7.30
CA GLN A 499 -7.00 -10.91 6.56
C GLN A 499 -7.57 -12.24 7.07
N ALA A 500 -6.73 -13.25 7.31
CA ALA A 500 -7.16 -14.53 7.86
C ALA A 500 -7.75 -14.37 9.27
N LYS A 501 -7.13 -13.54 10.11
CA LYS A 501 -7.67 -13.22 11.45
C LYS A 501 -9.06 -12.59 11.37
N TYR A 502 -9.26 -11.66 10.41
CA TYR A 502 -10.57 -11.08 10.15
C TYR A 502 -11.59 -12.14 9.69
N ASN A 503 -11.21 -12.99 8.73
CA ASN A 503 -12.08 -14.04 8.22
C ASN A 503 -12.47 -15.04 9.34
N LEU A 504 -11.51 -15.43 10.15
CA LEU A 504 -11.78 -16.31 11.32
C LEU A 504 -12.70 -15.65 12.34
N ALA A 505 -12.52 -14.35 12.60
CA ALA A 505 -13.40 -13.62 13.50
C ALA A 505 -14.84 -13.56 12.96
N CYS A 506 -15.03 -13.32 11.66
CA CYS A 506 -16.35 -13.35 11.03
C CYS A 506 -16.99 -14.74 11.13
N LEU A 507 -16.24 -15.81 10.84
CA LEU A 507 -16.74 -17.19 10.97
C LEU A 507 -17.21 -17.51 12.39
N ARG A 508 -16.46 -17.07 13.42
CA ARG A 508 -16.85 -17.24 14.83
C ARG A 508 -18.06 -16.41 15.22
N MET A 509 -18.22 -15.20 14.63
CA MET A 509 -19.39 -14.36 14.87
C MET A 509 -20.67 -14.87 14.20
N ASP A 510 -20.55 -15.58 13.08
CA ASP A 510 -21.66 -16.15 12.32
C ASP A 510 -21.93 -17.63 12.66
N GLY A 511 -21.03 -18.27 13.41
CA GLY A 511 -21.11 -19.67 13.83
C GLY A 511 -21.83 -19.88 15.16
N ASP A 512 -21.79 -21.16 15.63
CA ASP A 512 -22.46 -21.58 16.88
C ASP A 512 -21.67 -21.27 18.15
N GLU A 513 -20.56 -20.49 18.06
CA GLU A 513 -19.76 -20.11 19.22
C GLU A 513 -20.56 -19.22 20.15
N ASP A 514 -20.67 -19.56 21.43
CA ASP A 514 -21.41 -18.74 22.40
C ASP A 514 -20.60 -17.50 22.79
N LEU A 515 -20.83 -16.43 22.07
CA LEU A 515 -20.18 -15.14 22.33
C LEU A 515 -20.66 -14.44 23.62
N ASN A 516 -21.65 -14.99 24.34
CA ASN A 516 -21.98 -14.54 25.71
C ASN A 516 -20.88 -15.02 26.68
N GLU A 517 -20.15 -16.06 26.33
CA GLU A 517 -18.96 -16.43 27.09
C GLU A 517 -17.86 -15.37 26.88
N ARG A 518 -17.40 -14.80 28.01
CA ARG A 518 -16.44 -13.68 27.98
C ARG A 518 -15.13 -14.05 27.29
N SER A 519 -14.64 -15.27 27.45
CA SER A 519 -13.42 -15.76 26.83
C SER A 519 -13.53 -15.82 25.31
N ALA A 520 -14.64 -16.32 24.78
CA ALA A 520 -14.91 -16.40 23.35
C ALA A 520 -15.02 -15.00 22.73
N MET A 521 -15.78 -14.10 23.34
CA MET A 521 -15.91 -12.74 22.89
C MET A 521 -14.56 -12.00 22.87
N LEU A 522 -13.71 -12.15 23.89
CA LEU A 522 -12.39 -11.54 23.95
C LEU A 522 -11.45 -12.13 22.90
N ALA A 523 -11.57 -13.42 22.58
CA ALA A 523 -10.78 -14.05 21.52
C ALA A 523 -11.14 -13.44 20.13
N VAL A 524 -12.44 -13.31 19.83
CA VAL A 524 -12.90 -12.67 18.60
C VAL A 524 -12.49 -11.18 18.55
N ARG A 525 -12.64 -10.46 19.66
CA ARG A 525 -12.18 -9.06 19.75
C ARG A 525 -10.70 -8.92 19.41
N ARG A 526 -9.84 -9.80 19.94
CA ARG A 526 -8.40 -9.80 19.67
C ARG A 526 -8.11 -9.97 18.17
N LEU A 527 -8.78 -10.92 17.52
CA LEU A 527 -8.63 -11.16 16.08
C LEU A 527 -9.02 -9.92 15.25
N LEU A 528 -10.13 -9.26 15.60
CA LEU A 528 -10.59 -8.05 14.91
C LEU A 528 -9.68 -6.84 15.16
N VAL A 529 -9.15 -6.69 16.38
CA VAL A 529 -8.19 -5.62 16.70
C VAL A 529 -6.89 -5.81 15.90
N ASP A 530 -6.38 -7.04 15.83
CA ASP A 530 -5.21 -7.34 15.00
C ASP A 530 -5.47 -7.04 13.51
N ALA A 531 -6.68 -7.29 13.03
CA ALA A 531 -7.10 -7.02 11.65
C ALA A 531 -7.13 -5.52 11.32
N LEU A 532 -7.32 -4.61 12.29
CA LEU A 532 -7.31 -3.15 12.08
C LEU A 532 -6.00 -2.65 11.43
N GLY A 533 -4.91 -3.39 11.59
CA GLY A 533 -3.64 -3.05 10.95
C GLY A 533 -3.59 -3.27 9.43
N ASN A 534 -4.61 -3.87 8.82
CA ASN A 534 -4.69 -4.04 7.37
C ASN A 534 -5.60 -2.96 6.76
N PRO A 535 -5.06 -2.03 5.93
CA PRO A 535 -5.85 -0.95 5.35
C PRO A 535 -7.08 -1.41 4.55
N GLN A 536 -6.99 -2.56 3.87
CA GLN A 536 -8.05 -3.07 3.00
C GLN A 536 -9.30 -3.54 3.75
N ILE A 537 -9.13 -3.97 4.99
CA ILE A 537 -10.24 -4.52 5.81
C ILE A 537 -10.52 -3.70 7.07
N ASN A 538 -9.73 -2.65 7.32
CA ASN A 538 -9.83 -1.84 8.53
C ASN A 538 -11.27 -1.36 8.81
N ALA A 539 -11.94 -0.79 7.82
CA ALA A 539 -13.29 -0.28 7.98
C ALA A 539 -14.29 -1.40 8.31
N ARG A 540 -14.15 -2.57 7.68
CA ARG A 540 -14.97 -3.75 7.98
C ARG A 540 -14.68 -4.32 9.37
N ALA A 541 -13.41 -4.38 9.77
CA ALA A 541 -13.02 -4.82 11.10
C ALA A 541 -13.60 -3.88 12.19
N ARG A 542 -13.63 -2.57 11.94
CA ARG A 542 -14.31 -1.61 12.84
C ARG A 542 -15.81 -1.85 12.93
N LEU A 543 -16.47 -2.12 11.79
CA LEU A 543 -17.88 -2.45 11.78
C LEU A 543 -18.17 -3.68 12.64
N HIS A 544 -17.41 -4.77 12.46
CA HIS A 544 -17.59 -5.99 13.24
C HIS A 544 -17.21 -5.82 14.72
N LEU A 545 -16.17 -5.01 15.03
CA LEU A 545 -15.88 -4.61 16.42
C LEU A 545 -17.05 -3.84 17.04
N GLY A 546 -17.61 -2.88 16.32
CA GLY A 546 -18.79 -2.14 16.76
C GLY A 546 -19.98 -3.07 17.04
N ILE A 547 -20.25 -4.02 16.15
CA ILE A 547 -21.33 -5.01 16.32
C ILE A 547 -21.05 -5.93 17.51
N LEU A 548 -19.85 -6.52 17.60
CA LEU A 548 -19.44 -7.42 18.67
C LEU A 548 -19.59 -6.76 20.04
N LEU A 549 -18.95 -5.61 20.23
CA LEU A 549 -18.90 -4.91 21.51
C LEU A 549 -20.26 -4.33 21.90
N ARG A 550 -21.09 -3.88 20.95
CA ARG A 550 -22.46 -3.44 21.24
C ARG A 550 -23.32 -4.60 21.75
N ARG A 551 -23.20 -5.79 21.14
CA ARG A 551 -24.02 -6.96 21.51
C ARG A 551 -23.57 -7.59 22.81
N PHE A 552 -22.29 -7.86 22.95
CA PHE A 552 -21.72 -8.73 23.97
C PHE A 552 -20.78 -8.01 24.96
N GLY A 553 -20.39 -6.77 24.67
CA GLY A 553 -19.45 -6.00 25.49
C GLY A 553 -20.05 -5.51 26.81
N GLU A 554 -19.18 -5.18 27.76
CA GLU A 554 -19.50 -4.48 29.00
C GLU A 554 -19.81 -2.98 28.76
N ALA A 555 -20.18 -2.24 29.78
CA ALA A 555 -20.61 -0.85 29.65
C ALA A 555 -19.58 0.06 28.96
N GLN A 556 -18.30 -0.05 29.34
CA GLN A 556 -17.20 0.71 28.72
C GLN A 556 -16.96 0.28 27.29
N GLU A 557 -16.98 -1.00 27.00
CA GLU A 557 -16.80 -1.57 25.66
C GLU A 557 -17.95 -1.20 24.72
N ARG A 558 -19.16 -1.09 25.22
CA ARG A 558 -20.30 -0.60 24.44
C ARG A 558 -20.13 0.86 24.04
N THR A 559 -19.50 1.68 24.87
CA THR A 559 -19.14 3.06 24.50
C THR A 559 -18.06 3.06 23.40
N GLU A 560 -17.08 2.18 23.50
CA GLU A 560 -16.09 1.96 22.45
C GLU A 560 -16.76 1.51 21.13
N ALA A 561 -17.74 0.62 21.21
CA ALA A 561 -18.53 0.19 20.05
C ALA A 561 -19.17 1.34 19.28
N VAL A 562 -19.80 2.27 20.02
CA VAL A 562 -20.42 3.47 19.42
C VAL A 562 -19.37 4.34 18.72
N ALA A 563 -18.16 4.47 19.29
CA ALA A 563 -17.09 5.22 18.67
C ALA A 563 -16.60 4.57 17.34
N TYR A 564 -16.46 3.22 17.30
CA TYR A 564 -16.16 2.51 16.08
C TYR A 564 -17.22 2.73 15.00
N LEU A 565 -18.50 2.60 15.35
CA LEU A 565 -19.60 2.78 14.42
C LEU A 565 -19.70 4.21 13.89
N LEU A 566 -19.54 5.23 14.77
CA LEU A 566 -19.53 6.64 14.38
C LEU A 566 -18.42 6.97 13.38
N SER A 567 -17.26 6.30 13.49
CA SER A 567 -16.17 6.51 12.54
C SER A 567 -16.50 6.09 11.10
N LEU A 568 -17.59 5.34 10.90
CA LEU A 568 -17.98 4.76 9.62
C LEU A 568 -19.22 5.41 8.99
N VAL A 569 -19.95 6.28 9.69
CA VAL A 569 -21.22 6.82 9.19
C VAL A 569 -21.07 7.72 7.95
N GLU A 570 -19.89 8.27 7.73
CA GLU A 570 -19.55 9.10 6.56
C GLU A 570 -18.58 8.37 5.62
N HIS A 571 -18.49 7.05 5.74
CA HIS A 571 -17.65 6.26 4.87
C HIS A 571 -18.13 6.33 3.41
N PRO A 572 -17.22 6.45 2.41
CA PRO A 572 -17.59 6.53 1.00
C PRO A 572 -18.29 5.28 0.47
N ASP A 573 -18.08 4.11 1.09
CA ASP A 573 -18.86 2.90 0.80
C ASP A 573 -20.24 2.98 1.50
N PRO A 574 -21.34 3.13 0.71
CA PRO A 574 -22.68 3.27 1.28
C PRO A 574 -23.13 2.06 2.09
N TRP A 575 -22.58 0.87 1.81
CA TRP A 575 -22.89 -0.34 2.56
C TRP A 575 -22.33 -0.25 3.99
N LEU A 576 -21.06 0.17 4.14
CA LEU A 576 -20.44 0.35 5.46
C LEU A 576 -21.15 1.46 6.26
N ALA A 577 -21.42 2.61 5.62
CA ALA A 577 -22.11 3.73 6.25
C ALA A 577 -23.54 3.36 6.66
N GLY A 578 -24.26 2.62 5.82
CA GLY A 578 -25.62 2.15 6.09
C GLY A 578 -25.65 1.16 7.25
N ARG A 579 -24.79 0.15 7.24
CA ARG A 579 -24.72 -0.84 8.32
C ARG A 579 -24.30 -0.22 9.66
N ALA A 580 -23.31 0.67 9.67
CA ALA A 580 -22.89 1.38 10.87
C ALA A 580 -24.03 2.25 11.43
N SER A 581 -24.76 2.95 10.56
CA SER A 581 -25.92 3.77 10.96
C SER A 581 -27.04 2.89 11.54
N ALA A 582 -27.34 1.73 10.96
CA ALA A 582 -28.35 0.80 11.50
C ALA A 582 -27.97 0.29 12.90
N GLU A 583 -26.71 -0.10 13.10
CA GLU A 583 -26.20 -0.57 14.39
C GLU A 583 -26.19 0.56 15.46
N LEU A 584 -25.93 1.82 15.05
CA LEU A 584 -26.12 2.99 15.93
C LEU A 584 -27.59 3.17 16.32
N GLY A 585 -28.53 2.99 15.39
CA GLY A 585 -29.95 3.00 15.69
C GLY A 585 -30.32 2.02 16.80
N LEU A 586 -29.80 0.78 16.74
CA LEU A 586 -29.98 -0.22 17.79
C LEU A 586 -29.31 0.19 19.12
N ALA A 587 -28.12 0.78 19.07
CA ALA A 587 -27.42 1.26 20.28
C ALA A 587 -28.24 2.32 21.00
N TRP A 588 -28.79 3.31 20.27
CA TRP A 588 -29.63 4.35 20.82
C TRP A 588 -30.98 3.83 21.32
N MET A 589 -31.60 2.87 20.61
CA MET A 589 -32.85 2.23 21.03
C MET A 589 -32.66 1.49 22.35
N GLN A 590 -31.55 0.80 22.53
CA GLN A 590 -31.28 -0.03 23.71
C GLN A 590 -30.56 0.73 24.84
N GLY A 591 -30.09 1.96 24.62
CA GLY A 591 -29.25 2.70 25.57
C GLY A 591 -27.87 2.04 25.80
N ARG A 592 -27.39 1.24 24.84
CA ARG A 592 -26.13 0.50 24.96
C ARG A 592 -24.96 1.32 24.41
N GLY A 593 -24.09 1.79 25.30
CA GLY A 593 -22.92 2.61 24.95
C GLY A 593 -23.23 4.07 24.65
N THR A 594 -24.49 4.51 24.82
CA THR A 594 -24.94 5.89 24.71
C THR A 594 -25.24 6.47 26.11
N ARG A 595 -25.13 7.81 26.28
CA ARG A 595 -25.38 8.46 27.58
C ARG A 595 -26.81 8.24 28.10
N LYS A 596 -27.76 8.16 27.18
CA LYS A 596 -29.18 7.92 27.48
C LYS A 596 -29.81 7.13 26.32
N GLN A 597 -30.86 6.40 26.61
CA GLN A 597 -31.71 5.81 25.58
C GLN A 597 -32.46 6.92 24.86
N SER A 598 -32.44 6.95 23.55
CA SER A 598 -33.16 7.92 22.74
C SER A 598 -33.80 7.26 21.52
N ARG A 599 -35.12 7.17 21.55
CA ARG A 599 -35.88 6.61 20.43
C ARG A 599 -35.89 7.51 19.21
N PHE A 600 -35.84 8.82 19.43
CA PHE A 600 -35.74 9.80 18.36
C PHE A 600 -34.43 9.61 17.58
N ALA A 601 -33.29 9.59 18.28
CA ALA A 601 -31.99 9.31 17.66
C ALA A 601 -31.95 7.94 16.98
N ALA A 602 -32.55 6.89 17.55
CA ALA A 602 -32.64 5.58 16.95
C ALA A 602 -33.36 5.57 15.59
N ILE A 603 -34.50 6.29 15.50
CA ILE A 603 -35.27 6.40 14.25
C ILE A 603 -34.48 7.20 13.20
N GLU A 604 -33.82 8.27 13.60
CA GLU A 604 -33.03 9.09 12.68
C GLU A 604 -31.88 8.30 12.08
N TRP A 605 -31.13 7.56 12.90
CA TRP A 605 -30.04 6.70 12.43
C TRP A 605 -30.52 5.58 11.50
N VAL A 606 -31.62 4.91 11.83
CA VAL A 606 -32.09 3.82 10.97
C VAL A 606 -32.71 4.32 9.66
N ASN A 607 -33.35 5.50 9.66
CA ASN A 607 -33.83 6.14 8.43
C ASN A 607 -32.66 6.54 7.50
N ARG A 608 -31.56 7.06 8.10
CA ARG A 608 -30.33 7.31 7.36
C ARG A 608 -29.77 6.01 6.75
N ALA A 609 -29.73 4.92 7.51
CA ALA A 609 -29.28 3.62 7.02
C ALA A 609 -30.14 3.15 5.85
N ALA A 610 -31.46 3.21 5.95
CA ALA A 610 -32.39 2.83 4.90
C ALA A 610 -32.27 3.72 3.65
N SER A 611 -31.98 5.02 3.82
CA SER A 611 -31.75 5.92 2.67
C SER A 611 -30.45 5.60 1.92
N LEU A 612 -29.41 5.13 2.60
CA LEU A 612 -28.13 4.75 2.01
C LEU A 612 -28.23 3.36 1.32
N GLN A 613 -29.02 2.44 1.90
CA GLN A 613 -29.15 1.05 1.45
C GLN A 613 -30.62 0.59 1.42
N PRO A 614 -31.47 1.11 0.55
CA PRO A 614 -32.90 0.85 0.55
C PRO A 614 -33.28 -0.60 0.21
N ARG A 615 -32.35 -1.38 -0.36
CA ARG A 615 -32.56 -2.79 -0.73
C ARG A 615 -31.90 -3.80 0.21
N ASP A 616 -31.22 -3.34 1.26
CA ASP A 616 -30.59 -4.24 2.25
C ASP A 616 -31.66 -4.74 3.23
N THR A 617 -32.01 -6.02 3.12
CA THR A 617 -33.05 -6.66 3.95
C THR A 617 -32.68 -6.62 5.44
N ALA A 618 -31.41 -6.75 5.79
CA ALA A 618 -30.98 -6.71 7.19
C ALA A 618 -31.15 -5.30 7.80
N ILE A 619 -30.94 -4.23 7.02
CA ILE A 619 -31.24 -2.86 7.45
C ILE A 619 -32.77 -2.68 7.57
N GLY A 620 -33.54 -3.24 6.64
CA GLY A 620 -35.00 -3.26 6.69
C GLY A 620 -35.53 -3.95 7.96
N ASP A 621 -34.96 -5.08 8.33
CA ASP A 621 -35.32 -5.81 9.55
C ASP A 621 -35.01 -4.99 10.82
N ILE A 622 -33.85 -4.35 10.88
CA ILE A 622 -33.48 -3.45 11.98
C ILE A 622 -34.44 -2.25 12.04
N GLN A 623 -34.79 -1.67 10.89
CA GLN A 623 -35.75 -0.58 10.82
C GLN A 623 -37.12 -1.02 11.34
N ALA A 624 -37.61 -2.17 10.90
CA ALA A 624 -38.87 -2.75 11.37
C ALA A 624 -38.83 -3.01 12.88
N GLN A 625 -37.73 -3.56 13.40
CA GLN A 625 -37.56 -3.79 14.83
C GLN A 625 -37.64 -2.48 15.64
N ILE A 626 -36.95 -1.42 15.18
CA ILE A 626 -36.95 -0.13 15.86
C ILE A 626 -38.35 0.51 15.80
N LEU A 627 -39.00 0.51 14.66
CA LEU A 627 -40.32 1.09 14.45
C LEU A 627 -41.44 0.31 15.18
N ASN A 628 -41.40 -1.03 15.12
CA ASN A 628 -42.41 -1.89 15.75
C ASN A 628 -42.31 -1.94 17.29
N SER A 629 -41.15 -1.56 17.84
CA SER A 629 -40.99 -1.43 19.30
C SER A 629 -41.86 -0.31 19.93
N HIS A 630 -42.64 0.40 19.10
CA HIS A 630 -43.49 1.52 19.50
C HIS A 630 -44.95 1.27 19.21
N ASN A 631 -45.82 1.83 20.07
CA ASN A 631 -47.25 1.97 19.75
C ASN A 631 -47.37 2.85 18.49
N ARG A 632 -48.12 2.42 17.48
CA ARG A 632 -48.22 3.06 16.14
C ARG A 632 -48.35 4.58 16.16
N VAL A 633 -49.12 5.10 17.10
CA VAL A 633 -49.37 6.55 17.28
C VAL A 633 -48.08 7.25 17.75
N LYS A 634 -47.36 6.70 18.74
CA LYS A 634 -46.08 7.26 19.21
C LYS A 634 -44.99 7.19 18.13
N THR A 635 -44.99 6.16 17.33
CA THR A 635 -44.05 6.02 16.21
C THR A 635 -44.25 7.10 15.16
N LEU A 636 -45.51 7.40 14.82
CA LEU A 636 -45.85 8.46 13.86
C LEU A 636 -45.38 9.83 14.36
N PHE A 637 -45.63 10.14 15.62
CA PHE A 637 -45.17 11.42 16.23
C PHE A 637 -43.63 11.51 16.27
N THR A 638 -42.93 10.42 16.56
CA THR A 638 -41.47 10.42 16.60
C THR A 638 -40.87 10.53 15.19
N GLN A 639 -41.49 9.91 14.16
CA GLN A 639 -41.09 10.06 12.78
C GLN A 639 -41.32 11.47 12.25
N CYS A 640 -42.47 12.11 12.57
CA CYS A 640 -42.73 13.50 12.22
C CYS A 640 -41.74 14.44 12.90
N GLY A 641 -41.44 14.21 14.19
CA GLY A 641 -40.42 14.95 14.92
C GLY A 641 -39.02 14.81 14.30
N ALA A 642 -38.61 13.60 13.95
CA ALA A 642 -37.33 13.34 13.29
C ALA A 642 -37.25 14.00 11.90
N ALA A 643 -38.35 14.07 11.16
CA ALA A 643 -38.39 14.72 9.85
C ALA A 643 -38.34 16.27 9.99
N LEU A 644 -38.94 16.84 11.01
CA LEU A 644 -38.94 18.28 11.30
C LEU A 644 -37.58 18.79 11.83
N PHE A 645 -36.85 17.94 12.56
CA PHE A 645 -35.58 18.28 13.19
C PHE A 645 -34.36 17.61 12.51
N ARG A 646 -34.46 17.31 11.24
CA ARG A 646 -33.29 16.84 10.44
C ARG A 646 -32.15 17.86 10.57
N GLY A 647 -31.10 17.46 11.27
CA GLY A 647 -29.91 18.27 11.50
C GLY A 647 -29.65 18.70 12.93
N THR A 648 -30.55 18.40 13.89
CA THR A 648 -30.41 18.78 15.30
C THR A 648 -29.92 17.64 16.22
N LEU A 649 -29.34 16.59 15.70
CA LEU A 649 -28.51 15.70 16.51
C LEU A 649 -27.29 16.50 16.99
N HIS A 650 -27.44 17.09 18.21
CA HIS A 650 -26.32 17.81 18.80
C HIS A 650 -25.13 16.82 18.97
N ALA A 651 -23.97 17.20 18.46
CA ALA A 651 -22.71 16.46 18.68
C ALA A 651 -22.44 16.21 20.18
N SER A 652 -22.99 17.04 21.07
CA SER A 652 -22.95 16.90 22.53
C SER A 652 -23.74 15.71 23.09
N GLU A 653 -24.65 15.08 22.33
CA GLU A 653 -25.35 13.86 22.74
C GLU A 653 -24.67 12.58 22.32
N LEU A 654 -23.68 12.69 21.45
CA LEU A 654 -22.82 11.58 21.00
C LEU A 654 -21.56 11.54 21.87
N PRO A 655 -21.04 10.34 22.17
CA PRO A 655 -19.71 10.26 22.74
C PRO A 655 -18.72 10.92 21.77
N PRO A 656 -17.65 11.57 22.26
CA PRO A 656 -16.67 12.22 21.42
C PRO A 656 -16.18 11.22 20.36
N LYS A 657 -16.11 11.67 19.10
CA LYS A 657 -15.54 10.88 18.00
C LYS A 657 -14.10 10.54 18.39
N GLN A 658 -13.83 9.35 18.86
CA GLN A 658 -12.46 8.89 18.90
C GLN A 658 -11.97 8.82 17.45
N ALA A 659 -10.89 9.54 17.18
CA ALA A 659 -10.30 9.56 15.84
C ALA A 659 -9.66 8.22 15.55
N PHE A 660 -10.46 7.29 15.06
CA PHE A 660 -9.94 6.10 14.43
C PHE A 660 -9.52 6.50 13.02
N THR A 661 -8.24 6.70 12.88
CA THR A 661 -7.63 7.09 11.63
C THR A 661 -7.25 5.85 10.85
N HIS A 662 -8.02 5.55 9.83
CA HIS A 662 -7.50 4.79 8.71
C HIS A 662 -8.24 5.02 7.42
N ALA A 663 -7.41 5.28 6.44
CA ALA A 663 -7.70 5.40 5.06
C ALA A 663 -8.22 4.15 4.45
N GLU A 664 -9.09 4.47 3.71
CA GLU A 664 -9.80 3.63 2.84
C GLU A 664 -9.52 3.97 1.42
N SER A 665 -9.21 3.02 0.68
CA SER A 665 -9.65 2.89 -0.70
C SER A 665 -9.15 1.56 -1.20
N LEU A 666 -9.97 0.56 -1.12
CA LEU A 666 -9.87 -0.56 -2.05
C LEU A 666 -11.23 -1.26 -2.04
N ARG A 667 -11.90 -1.18 -3.16
CA ARG A 667 -13.11 -1.94 -3.45
C ARG A 667 -12.76 -3.43 -3.40
N VAL A 668 -13.01 -4.06 -2.27
CA VAL A 668 -13.02 -5.51 -2.14
C VAL A 668 -14.47 -5.91 -1.90
N GLN A 669 -14.99 -6.80 -2.73
CA GLN A 669 -16.31 -7.39 -2.54
C GLN A 669 -16.41 -8.05 -1.16
N PRO A 670 -17.56 -7.98 -0.47
CA PRO A 670 -17.71 -8.53 0.87
C PRO A 670 -17.58 -10.04 0.87
N ALA A 671 -16.70 -10.55 1.72
CA ALA A 671 -16.59 -11.99 2.01
C ALA A 671 -17.91 -12.59 2.56
N SER A 672 -18.83 -11.73 3.03
CA SER A 672 -20.11 -12.13 3.63
C SER A 672 -21.17 -12.66 2.64
N GLU A 673 -21.06 -12.40 1.34
CA GLU A 673 -22.02 -12.96 0.37
C GLU A 673 -21.73 -14.43 0.00
N GLY A 674 -20.48 -14.90 0.16
CA GLY A 674 -20.11 -16.30 -0.02
C GLY A 674 -20.61 -17.22 1.10
N LEU A 675 -20.68 -16.71 2.32
CA LEU A 675 -21.03 -17.49 3.52
C LEU A 675 -22.51 -17.89 3.61
N ARG A 676 -23.42 -17.24 2.89
CA ARG A 676 -24.86 -17.55 2.94
C ARG A 676 -25.29 -18.72 2.03
N ARG A 677 -24.39 -19.28 1.19
CA ARG A 677 -24.72 -20.38 0.29
C ARG A 677 -24.26 -21.76 0.72
N ALA A 678 -23.51 -21.89 1.80
CA ALA A 678 -23.10 -23.19 2.36
C ALA A 678 -24.22 -23.78 3.23
N HIS A 679 -25.26 -24.35 2.64
CA HIS A 679 -26.24 -25.15 3.36
C HIS A 679 -26.20 -26.59 2.93
N LYS A 680 -25.95 -27.45 3.88
CA LYS A 680 -26.07 -28.89 4.04
C LYS A 680 -24.93 -29.79 3.60
N PRO A 681 -24.35 -30.53 4.53
CA PRO A 681 -23.35 -31.53 4.22
C PRO A 681 -24.00 -32.72 3.53
N ARG A 682 -23.51 -33.11 2.36
CA ARG A 682 -23.68 -34.46 1.85
C ARG A 682 -22.41 -35.24 2.15
N LEU A 683 -22.51 -36.12 3.12
CA LEU A 683 -21.57 -37.21 3.35
C LEU A 683 -21.41 -38.01 2.04
N SER A 684 -20.25 -37.97 1.45
CA SER A 684 -19.83 -38.91 0.42
C SER A 684 -18.52 -39.56 0.85
N GLY A 685 -18.53 -40.87 0.83
CA GLY A 685 -17.57 -41.76 1.43
C GLY A 685 -16.18 -41.81 0.74
N PRO A 686 -15.26 -42.64 1.26
CA PRO A 686 -13.83 -42.55 0.97
C PRO A 686 -13.50 -43.06 -0.43
N MET A 687 -12.75 -42.27 -1.19
CA MET A 687 -12.05 -42.81 -2.35
C MET A 687 -10.78 -43.56 -1.92
N ARG A 688 -10.79 -44.84 -2.23
CA ARG A 688 -9.59 -45.67 -2.34
C ARG A 688 -9.05 -45.54 -3.79
N GLY A 689 -7.76 -45.36 -3.91
CA GLY A 689 -7.02 -45.50 -5.14
C GLY A 689 -5.86 -44.51 -5.21
#